data_6c38e5c68cd38785cec6890fb8ad3947
#
_entry.id   6c38e5c68cd38785cec6890fb8ad3947
#
_cell.length_a   1.000
_cell.length_b   1.000
_cell.length_c   1.000
_cell.angle_alpha   90.00
_cell.angle_beta   90.00
_cell.angle_gamma   90.00
#
_symmetry.space_group_name_H-M   'P 1'
#
loop_
_entity.id
_entity.type
_entity.pdbx_description
1 polymer ?
#
loop_
_entity_poly.entity_id
_entity_poly.type
_entity_poly.pdbx_seq_one_letter_code
_entity_poly.pdbx_strand_id
1 'polypeptide(L)'
;MKYSLIANKLMRRILLLLLLFSMAATSGSAFPLMKRKKKAQSSQTEKKSAYERALTEQLTESVRGSFVSFHKTDGRLLMELPKESLGRDMLIGVTISSVSNPKMGDLGFKNSNLVHVRFIEKDSSVVMQVVNTDLYVPKNQPSAKLAARLNYDNLDFFSFPIKAHNDSTGAVLFDASSFVLKENRFFPVIAKNVGSYSVNASLKENLTRVTKLKVFDTNACVGMDRHYIISLSGKKGSPITNYPVTIGVNFTLALLPNDLMTPRLSDTRVGMFLMNKDVLKKDGSIDKATFVKRWRLIPKDTTAYFAGELCEPTKPIVYYVENTFPPLWKQAIKAGVLWWNKAFEKIGFKNVMQVADFPTNDPNFDPDDFKYSCIRYLPTDVENAMGPSWTDPRTGEVINATVLVYNDVVNTINNWRFVQTAQIDPRARGAQMPDSIIEETLEYIIAHEVGHTLGFMHNMAASAALPTDSLRSVAFTQQYGTTASIMDYARFNYVAQPSDHGVKLTPPRLGVYDYYAVEWAYKLFPGSKGFEDDAKQLRLLADKHEGDPFYRYGLQQTGTKYDPSAIEEDLGDDPVKSSTYGMQNLRMILKNLDHWIGDEDGDSRKAELYNEILSQAMHYVRNVSVNVPGIYLYQTSEKSGLPRYKVVPKAKQKESVQWLLKQARTFATLGNDTIEKKLPFGANKPFKILARDVQSLAMMATSKLAISYYLDSTSYSPIEYMEDVYQDVFGKTIAGKENLSVADLSMQRLYVDLLQEGVSDMKQAPNVHNLQSGVVSANNIITSLLQQKEADVEQTACCYLTDKQRGLSEDTHFLNFGNGYGEPEPLWGTTVNRTSEFQLEYAQKLLSLLETTIPHVSTPDLKAHYMLLEKRLKKYLK
;
A
#
# COMPACT_ATOMS: atom_id res chain seq x y z
N MET A 1 -49.08 38.19 -6.23
CA MET A 1 -50.32 38.38 -5.45
C MET A 1 -50.93 37.07 -4.89
N LYS A 2 -50.23 35.95 -4.85
CA LYS A 2 -50.74 34.70 -4.25
C LYS A 2 -50.01 34.27 -2.94
N TYR A 3 -48.97 34.96 -2.51
CA TYR A 3 -48.25 34.66 -1.26
C TYR A 3 -48.68 35.50 -0.04
N SER A 4 -49.46 36.52 -0.24
CA SER A 4 -49.97 37.39 0.85
C SER A 4 -51.23 36.83 1.55
N LEU A 5 -51.98 35.93 0.90
CA LEU A 5 -53.23 35.37 1.50
C LEU A 5 -52.97 34.15 2.43
N ILE A 6 -51.82 33.49 2.32
CA ILE A 6 -51.51 32.31 3.14
C ILE A 6 -50.90 32.74 4.50
N ALA A 7 -50.10 33.81 4.52
CA ALA A 7 -49.54 34.37 5.76
C ALA A 7 -50.63 34.93 6.70
N ASN A 8 -51.70 35.53 6.17
CA ASN A 8 -52.77 36.07 6.99
C ASN A 8 -53.72 35.00 7.60
N LYS A 9 -53.84 33.82 6.98
CA LYS A 9 -54.62 32.72 7.56
C LYS A 9 -53.86 31.97 8.68
N LEU A 10 -52.53 31.92 8.64
CA LEU A 10 -51.70 31.27 9.67
C LEU A 10 -51.64 32.16 10.92
N MET A 11 -51.53 33.48 10.75
CA MET A 11 -51.43 34.43 11.86
C MET A 11 -52.77 34.54 12.64
N ARG A 12 -53.92 34.42 11.95
CA ARG A 12 -55.26 34.39 12.61
C ARG A 12 -55.53 33.12 13.40
N ARG A 13 -54.92 31.97 13.01
CA ARG A 13 -55.04 30.73 13.81
C ARG A 13 -54.15 30.70 15.04
N ILE A 14 -52.99 31.36 15.03
CA ILE A 14 -52.12 31.51 16.20
C ILE A 14 -52.68 32.49 17.23
N LEU A 15 -53.37 33.56 16.77
CA LEU A 15 -54.02 34.50 17.72
C LEU A 15 -55.27 33.89 18.37
N LEU A 16 -56.00 32.97 17.72
CA LEU A 16 -57.15 32.28 18.32
C LEU A 16 -56.74 31.21 19.34
N LEU A 17 -55.56 30.62 19.24
CA LEU A 17 -55.02 29.67 20.20
C LEU A 17 -54.46 30.36 21.46
N LEU A 18 -53.98 31.59 21.34
CA LEU A 18 -53.53 32.40 22.50
C LEU A 18 -54.68 33.02 23.31
N LEU A 19 -55.88 33.24 22.71
CA LEU A 19 -57.10 33.74 23.40
C LEU A 19 -57.85 32.64 24.14
N LEU A 20 -57.66 31.35 23.81
CA LEU A 20 -58.29 30.22 24.50
C LEU A 20 -57.51 29.78 25.76
N PHE A 21 -56.26 30.24 25.97
CA PHE A 21 -55.44 29.93 27.14
C PHE A 21 -55.53 30.98 28.28
N SER A 22 -56.22 32.11 28.04
CA SER A 22 -56.34 33.20 29.02
C SER A 22 -57.72 33.27 29.77
N MET A 23 -58.60 32.28 29.56
CA MET A 23 -59.96 32.28 30.20
C MET A 23 -60.22 31.14 31.19
N ALA A 24 -59.14 30.47 31.70
CA ALA A 24 -59.25 29.37 32.69
C ALA A 24 -58.61 29.68 34.06
N ALA A 25 -58.62 30.92 34.51
CA ALA A 25 -58.13 31.25 35.80
C ALA A 25 -58.96 32.36 36.47
N THR A 26 -60.16 32.04 36.96
CA THR A 26 -60.81 32.71 38.05
C THR A 26 -62.22 32.07 38.34
N SER A 27 -62.32 31.25 39.37
CA SER A 27 -63.46 31.22 40.29
C SER A 27 -63.12 30.29 41.45
N GLY A 28 -62.88 30.89 42.55
CA GLY A 28 -62.72 30.19 43.82
C GLY A 28 -64.16 30.03 44.42
N SER A 29 -64.34 28.95 45.18
CA SER A 29 -65.24 28.90 46.30
C SER A 29 -64.82 27.78 47.24
N ALA A 30 -64.74 28.23 48.54
CA ALA A 30 -64.37 27.37 49.66
C ALA A 30 -65.63 26.62 50.15
N PHE A 31 -65.43 25.41 50.64
CA PHE A 31 -66.19 24.86 51.82
C PHE A 31 -65.36 23.64 52.43
N PRO A 32 -65.66 23.18 53.64
CA PRO A 32 -64.60 22.94 54.62
C PRO A 32 -64.35 21.48 55.08
N LEU A 33 -63.26 21.33 55.76
CA LEU A 33 -62.76 20.28 56.64
C LEU A 33 -63.60 19.05 56.98
N MET A 34 -63.09 17.91 56.68
CA MET A 34 -63.19 16.72 57.56
C MET A 34 -61.83 16.01 57.68
N LYS A 35 -61.21 16.05 58.86
CA LYS A 35 -60.01 15.32 59.28
C LYS A 35 -60.29 13.82 59.27
N ARG A 36 -59.58 13.07 58.33
CA ARG A 36 -59.35 11.64 58.50
C ARG A 36 -57.83 11.41 58.45
N LYS A 37 -57.24 11.12 59.59
CA LYS A 37 -55.87 10.64 59.71
C LYS A 37 -55.77 9.32 58.93
N LYS A 38 -55.12 9.30 57.77
CA LYS A 38 -54.49 8.13 57.22
C LYS A 38 -52.98 8.25 57.47
N LYS A 39 -52.37 7.24 58.09
CA LYS A 39 -50.92 7.06 58.21
C LYS A 39 -50.31 7.21 56.84
N ALA A 40 -49.53 8.21 56.61
CA ALA A 40 -48.61 8.30 55.48
C ALA A 40 -47.52 7.24 55.71
N GLN A 41 -47.57 6.16 54.92
CA GLN A 41 -46.39 5.38 54.60
C GLN A 41 -45.51 6.31 53.74
N SER A 42 -44.43 6.81 54.33
CA SER A 42 -43.37 7.48 53.61
C SER A 42 -42.73 6.41 52.70
N SER A 43 -43.14 6.35 51.45
CA SER A 43 -42.27 5.81 50.40
C SER A 43 -41.03 6.73 50.40
N GLN A 44 -39.96 6.32 51.03
CA GLN A 44 -38.63 6.83 50.73
C GLN A 44 -38.40 6.56 49.25
N THR A 45 -38.64 7.51 48.38
CA THR A 45 -38.05 7.55 47.04
C THR A 45 -36.55 7.67 47.32
N GLU A 46 -35.80 6.55 47.24
CA GLU A 46 -34.35 6.55 47.23
C GLU A 46 -33.92 7.58 46.19
N LYS A 47 -33.20 8.60 46.65
CA LYS A 47 -32.63 9.60 45.75
C LYS A 47 -31.61 8.88 44.87
N LYS A 48 -31.95 8.66 43.59
CA LYS A 48 -31.01 8.10 42.60
C LYS A 48 -29.66 8.78 42.73
N SER A 49 -28.58 8.01 42.73
CA SER A 49 -27.20 8.52 42.72
C SER A 49 -26.93 9.41 41.51
N ALA A 50 -25.84 10.17 41.50
CA ALA A 50 -25.44 10.98 40.35
C ALA A 50 -25.18 10.08 39.15
N TYR A 51 -24.61 8.91 39.40
CA TYR A 51 -24.35 7.89 38.37
C TYR A 51 -25.68 7.33 37.79
N GLU A 52 -26.60 6.93 38.61
CA GLU A 52 -27.90 6.42 38.14
C GLU A 52 -28.70 7.49 37.37
N ARG A 53 -28.64 8.75 37.78
CA ARG A 53 -29.28 9.86 37.05
C ARG A 53 -28.64 10.04 35.69
N ALA A 54 -27.31 10.04 35.59
CA ALA A 54 -26.59 10.19 34.32
C ALA A 54 -26.90 9.07 33.33
N LEU A 55 -27.15 7.84 33.81
CA LEU A 55 -27.50 6.69 32.99
C LEU A 55 -29.01 6.58 32.67
N THR A 56 -29.90 7.06 33.56
CA THR A 56 -31.37 6.91 33.33
C THR A 56 -31.95 7.97 32.43
N GLU A 57 -31.28 9.10 32.23
CA GLU A 57 -31.72 10.15 31.31
C GLU A 57 -31.48 9.72 29.86
N GLN A 58 -32.56 9.28 29.15
CA GLN A 58 -32.57 8.95 27.72
C GLN A 58 -31.64 7.79 27.29
N LEU A 59 -31.33 6.86 28.21
CA LEU A 59 -30.55 5.67 27.85
C LEU A 59 -31.30 4.78 26.83
N THR A 60 -30.67 4.52 25.69
CA THR A 60 -31.23 3.66 24.62
C THR A 60 -30.54 2.30 24.54
N GLU A 61 -29.25 2.23 24.86
CA GLU A 61 -28.45 0.99 24.77
C GLU A 61 -27.28 1.06 25.77
N SER A 62 -26.92 -0.08 26.34
CA SER A 62 -25.78 -0.20 27.27
C SER A 62 -25.08 -1.52 27.03
N VAL A 63 -23.77 -1.48 26.73
CA VAL A 63 -22.91 -2.66 26.58
C VAL A 63 -21.78 -2.57 27.58
N ARG A 64 -21.70 -3.53 28.48
CA ARG A 64 -20.75 -3.55 29.61
C ARG A 64 -19.65 -4.57 29.37
N GLY A 65 -18.42 -4.24 29.77
CA GLY A 65 -17.26 -5.11 29.70
C GLY A 65 -16.31 -4.94 30.89
N SER A 66 -15.28 -5.78 30.90
CA SER A 66 -14.32 -5.82 32.02
C SER A 66 -13.38 -4.62 32.06
N PHE A 67 -13.05 -4.00 30.91
CA PHE A 67 -12.09 -2.88 30.84
C PHE A 67 -12.70 -1.56 30.37
N VAL A 68 -13.86 -1.59 29.72
CA VAL A 68 -14.64 -0.43 29.26
C VAL A 68 -16.10 -0.80 29.12
N SER A 69 -17.00 0.16 29.34
CA SER A 69 -18.42 0.04 28.99
C SER A 69 -18.87 1.24 28.17
N PHE A 70 -19.80 1.03 27.25
CA PHE A 70 -20.41 2.10 26.46
C PHE A 70 -21.91 2.17 26.71
N HIS A 71 -22.40 3.40 26.80
CA HIS A 71 -23.81 3.70 27.00
C HIS A 71 -24.25 4.73 25.95
N LYS A 72 -25.23 4.35 25.15
CA LYS A 72 -25.81 5.22 24.12
C LYS A 72 -27.07 5.89 24.69
N THR A 73 -27.10 7.18 24.58
CA THR A 73 -28.28 7.99 24.86
C THR A 73 -28.75 8.71 23.60
N ASP A 74 -29.81 9.49 23.63
CA ASP A 74 -30.23 10.26 22.46
C ASP A 74 -29.15 11.27 22.05
N GLY A 75 -28.43 10.96 20.96
CA GLY A 75 -27.37 11.78 20.37
C GLY A 75 -26.05 11.82 21.13
N ARG A 76 -25.85 11.01 22.21
CA ARG A 76 -24.59 10.96 22.99
C ARG A 76 -24.06 9.54 23.12
N LEU A 77 -22.75 9.46 23.26
CA LEU A 77 -22.02 8.25 23.62
C LEU A 77 -21.28 8.48 24.93
N LEU A 78 -21.73 7.82 26.00
CA LEU A 78 -21.05 7.83 27.28
C LEU A 78 -20.09 6.63 27.33
N MET A 79 -18.93 6.85 27.93
CA MET A 79 -17.91 5.83 28.17
C MET A 79 -17.69 5.71 29.68
N GLU A 80 -17.68 4.46 30.15
CA GLU A 80 -17.39 4.14 31.54
C GLU A 80 -16.11 3.31 31.61
N LEU A 81 -15.14 3.77 32.41
CA LEU A 81 -13.88 3.08 32.64
C LEU A 81 -13.82 2.55 34.08
N PRO A 82 -13.65 1.23 34.26
CA PRO A 82 -13.29 0.67 35.56
C PRO A 82 -11.98 1.31 36.09
N LYS A 83 -11.84 1.40 37.42
CA LYS A 83 -10.66 1.99 38.04
C LYS A 83 -9.36 1.31 37.64
N GLU A 84 -9.40 0.00 37.42
CA GLU A 84 -8.28 -0.85 36.98
C GLU A 84 -7.86 -0.57 35.52
N SER A 85 -8.72 0.06 34.74
CA SER A 85 -8.46 0.44 33.35
C SER A 85 -7.81 1.81 33.24
N LEU A 86 -7.89 2.64 34.28
CA LEU A 86 -7.20 3.92 34.32
C LEU A 86 -5.66 3.70 34.33
N GLY A 87 -4.94 4.43 33.46
CA GLY A 87 -3.50 4.31 33.32
C GLY A 87 -3.03 3.08 32.52
N ARG A 88 -3.94 2.21 32.06
CA ARG A 88 -3.60 1.09 31.18
C ARG A 88 -3.29 1.55 29.77
N ASP A 89 -2.34 0.87 29.14
CA ASP A 89 -1.98 1.09 27.74
C ASP A 89 -3.07 0.54 26.83
N MET A 90 -3.52 1.35 25.88
CA MET A 90 -4.55 1.00 24.90
C MET A 90 -4.18 1.53 23.52
N LEU A 91 -4.71 0.91 22.47
CA LEU A 91 -4.63 1.40 21.08
C LEU A 91 -5.99 1.90 20.63
N ILE A 92 -5.99 2.99 19.90
CA ILE A 92 -7.17 3.44 19.14
C ILE A 92 -6.87 3.34 17.65
N GLY A 93 -7.83 2.80 16.89
CA GLY A 93 -7.81 2.79 15.45
C GLY A 93 -9.21 2.95 14.87
N VAL A 94 -9.28 3.41 13.63
CA VAL A 94 -10.52 3.59 12.91
C VAL A 94 -10.45 2.84 11.58
N THR A 95 -11.47 2.04 11.29
CA THR A 95 -11.59 1.28 10.04
C THR A 95 -12.88 1.62 9.31
N ILE A 96 -12.87 1.57 7.98
CA ILE A 96 -14.07 1.73 7.16
C ILE A 96 -14.85 0.42 7.18
N SER A 97 -16.12 0.46 7.58
CA SER A 97 -16.98 -0.71 7.68
C SER A 97 -18.08 -0.78 6.61
N SER A 98 -18.40 0.36 5.99
CA SER A 98 -19.33 0.45 4.86
C SER A 98 -19.12 1.75 4.08
N VAL A 99 -19.51 1.78 2.82
CA VAL A 99 -19.49 2.98 1.99
C VAL A 99 -20.74 3.00 1.11
N SER A 100 -21.36 4.17 0.95
CA SER A 100 -22.50 4.35 0.05
C SER A 100 -22.09 4.40 -1.44
N ASN A 101 -20.79 4.59 -1.70
CA ASN A 101 -20.21 4.55 -3.03
C ASN A 101 -18.82 3.89 -2.94
N PRO A 102 -18.62 2.71 -3.53
CA PRO A 102 -17.36 1.96 -3.44
C PRO A 102 -16.15 2.71 -3.99
N LYS A 103 -16.33 3.71 -4.84
CA LYS A 103 -15.25 4.57 -5.34
C LYS A 103 -14.77 5.62 -4.32
N MET A 104 -15.42 5.72 -3.15
CA MET A 104 -15.15 6.73 -2.13
C MET A 104 -14.52 6.18 -0.85
N GLY A 105 -14.12 4.92 -0.84
CA GLY A 105 -13.41 4.31 0.29
C GLY A 105 -13.36 2.79 0.19
N ASP A 106 -12.28 2.22 0.68
CA ASP A 106 -12.06 0.77 0.68
C ASP A 106 -12.50 0.15 2.01
N LEU A 107 -13.39 -0.85 1.92
CA LEU A 107 -13.87 -1.58 3.08
C LEU A 107 -12.73 -2.26 3.83
N GLY A 108 -12.78 -2.21 5.16
CA GLY A 108 -11.76 -2.82 6.03
C GLY A 108 -10.48 -2.00 6.15
N PHE A 109 -10.32 -0.93 5.38
CA PHE A 109 -9.11 -0.12 5.36
C PHE A 109 -8.99 0.76 6.62
N LYS A 110 -7.75 0.93 7.11
CA LYS A 110 -7.37 1.86 8.19
C LYS A 110 -6.77 3.11 7.58
N ASN A 111 -7.40 4.26 7.80
CA ASN A 111 -6.96 5.53 7.19
C ASN A 111 -5.83 6.22 7.94
N SER A 112 -5.37 5.68 9.06
CA SER A 112 -4.34 6.28 9.89
C SER A 112 -3.60 5.24 10.72
N ASN A 113 -2.42 5.62 11.21
CA ASN A 113 -1.70 4.83 12.18
C ASN A 113 -2.50 4.65 13.46
N LEU A 114 -2.28 3.53 14.14
CA LEU A 114 -2.84 3.29 15.47
C LEU A 114 -2.26 4.30 16.45
N VAL A 115 -3.12 4.82 17.34
CA VAL A 115 -2.71 5.77 18.36
C VAL A 115 -2.62 5.07 19.71
N HIS A 116 -1.46 5.08 20.33
CA HIS A 116 -1.23 4.55 21.65
C HIS A 116 -1.71 5.58 22.70
N VAL A 117 -2.65 5.18 23.53
CA VAL A 117 -3.28 6.08 24.52
C VAL A 117 -3.32 5.50 25.92
N ARG A 118 -3.47 6.39 26.92
CA ARG A 118 -3.88 6.10 28.29
C ARG A 118 -4.99 7.06 28.70
N PHE A 119 -5.92 6.57 29.50
CA PHE A 119 -6.91 7.41 30.16
C PHE A 119 -6.51 7.53 31.62
N ILE A 120 -6.34 8.75 32.10
CA ILE A 120 -5.97 9.04 33.47
C ILE A 120 -6.97 10.03 34.07
N GLU A 121 -7.28 9.87 35.35
CA GLU A 121 -8.11 10.83 36.08
C GLU A 121 -7.24 11.98 36.57
N LYS A 122 -7.62 13.21 36.22
CA LYS A 122 -7.01 14.46 36.71
C LYS A 122 -8.12 15.40 37.13
N ASP A 123 -8.13 15.74 38.41
CA ASP A 123 -9.14 16.61 39.05
C ASP A 123 -10.58 16.14 38.72
N SER A 124 -11.34 16.92 37.96
CA SER A 124 -12.74 16.62 37.60
C SER A 124 -12.88 16.07 36.17
N SER A 125 -11.78 15.57 35.58
CA SER A 125 -11.76 15.13 34.21
C SER A 125 -11.03 13.78 34.02
N VAL A 126 -11.47 13.02 33.05
CA VAL A 126 -10.64 11.96 32.45
C VAL A 126 -9.85 12.55 31.30
N VAL A 127 -8.53 12.48 31.39
CA VAL A 127 -7.62 12.95 30.35
C VAL A 127 -7.14 11.77 29.53
N MET A 128 -7.36 11.82 28.21
CA MET A 128 -6.74 10.89 27.27
C MET A 128 -5.36 11.42 26.89
N GLN A 129 -4.34 10.66 27.26
CA GLN A 129 -2.96 10.92 26.89
C GLN A 129 -2.58 10.13 25.66
N VAL A 130 -1.89 10.75 24.69
CA VAL A 130 -1.11 10.05 23.68
C VAL A 130 0.22 9.67 24.31
N VAL A 131 0.49 8.37 24.35
CA VAL A 131 1.68 7.83 24.99
C VAL A 131 2.87 7.97 24.04
N ASN A 132 3.91 8.64 24.52
CA ASN A 132 5.17 8.72 23.77
C ASN A 132 5.94 7.41 23.93
N THR A 133 6.12 6.70 22.84
CA THR A 133 6.87 5.44 22.78
C THR A 133 8.13 5.55 21.90
N ASP A 134 8.54 6.75 21.53
CA ASP A 134 9.69 6.96 20.65
C ASP A 134 10.99 6.54 21.33
N LEU A 135 11.10 6.72 22.64
CA LEU A 135 12.25 6.27 23.40
C LEU A 135 12.00 4.90 24.07
N TYR A 136 12.84 3.93 23.70
CA TYR A 136 12.93 2.65 24.41
C TYR A 136 13.99 2.74 25.51
N VAL A 137 13.61 2.49 26.75
CA VAL A 137 14.53 2.40 27.91
C VAL A 137 14.54 0.97 28.41
N PRO A 138 15.69 0.28 28.42
CA PRO A 138 15.82 -1.08 28.95
C PRO A 138 15.31 -1.20 30.40
N LYS A 139 14.70 -2.35 30.72
CA LYS A 139 14.08 -2.59 32.04
C LYS A 139 15.04 -2.39 33.23
N ASN A 140 16.34 -2.60 33.03
CA ASN A 140 17.36 -2.50 34.06
C ASN A 140 17.94 -1.09 34.31
N GLN A 141 17.30 -0.04 33.79
CA GLN A 141 17.72 1.35 33.90
C GLN A 141 16.61 2.26 34.48
N PRO A 142 16.20 2.09 35.75
CA PRO A 142 15.06 2.83 36.31
C PRO A 142 15.31 4.33 36.43
N SER A 143 16.54 4.75 36.79
CA SER A 143 16.91 6.18 36.90
C SER A 143 16.90 6.87 35.53
N ALA A 144 17.38 6.19 34.49
CA ALA A 144 17.34 6.68 33.13
C ALA A 144 15.90 6.82 32.63
N LYS A 145 15.02 5.88 32.98
CA LYS A 145 13.58 5.96 32.67
C LYS A 145 12.92 7.17 33.33
N LEU A 146 13.33 7.53 34.55
CA LEU A 146 12.80 8.72 35.24
C LEU A 146 13.27 10.01 34.53
N ALA A 147 14.56 10.10 34.19
CA ALA A 147 15.12 11.24 33.46
C ALA A 147 14.52 11.40 32.06
N ALA A 148 14.30 10.29 31.35
CA ALA A 148 13.69 10.29 30.01
C ALA A 148 12.28 10.91 30.00
N ARG A 149 11.49 10.72 31.04
CA ARG A 149 10.14 11.29 31.15
C ARG A 149 10.11 12.81 31.00
N LEU A 150 11.17 13.51 31.35
CA LEU A 150 11.23 14.97 31.22
C LEU A 150 11.26 15.46 29.75
N ASN A 151 11.73 14.63 28.83
CA ASN A 151 11.86 14.97 27.41
C ASN A 151 10.92 14.16 26.50
N TYR A 152 10.46 13.00 26.97
CA TYR A 152 9.57 12.07 26.26
C TYR A 152 8.29 11.83 27.06
N ASP A 153 7.72 12.91 27.62
CA ASP A 153 6.48 12.82 28.38
C ASP A 153 5.28 12.56 27.45
N ASN A 154 4.19 12.05 28.03
CA ASN A 154 2.96 11.82 27.31
C ASN A 154 2.26 13.14 26.99
N LEU A 155 1.60 13.21 25.84
CA LEU A 155 0.82 14.38 25.46
C LEU A 155 -0.59 14.28 26.03
N ASP A 156 -0.99 15.18 26.93
CA ASP A 156 -2.40 15.37 27.29
C ASP A 156 -3.15 15.87 26.06
N PHE A 157 -3.93 14.97 25.43
CA PHE A 157 -4.49 15.24 24.11
C PHE A 157 -5.95 15.68 24.14
N PHE A 158 -6.76 15.02 24.96
CA PHE A 158 -8.19 15.31 25.09
C PHE A 158 -8.65 15.17 26.54
N SER A 159 -9.54 16.08 26.98
CA SER A 159 -10.08 16.07 28.32
C SER A 159 -11.60 15.89 28.30
N PHE A 160 -12.09 14.92 29.03
CA PHE A 160 -13.51 14.59 29.18
C PHE A 160 -13.98 14.93 30.56
N PRO A 161 -14.88 15.89 30.76
CA PRO A 161 -15.47 16.17 32.07
C PRO A 161 -16.17 14.93 32.66
N ILE A 162 -15.85 14.57 33.88
CA ILE A 162 -16.47 13.46 34.60
C ILE A 162 -17.94 13.79 34.83
N LYS A 163 -18.82 12.87 34.46
CA LYS A 163 -20.26 12.97 34.71
C LYS A 163 -20.64 12.42 36.10
N ALA A 164 -20.05 11.28 36.44
CA ALA A 164 -20.26 10.64 37.73
C ALA A 164 -19.21 9.54 37.96
N HIS A 165 -19.07 9.13 39.21
CA HIS A 165 -18.45 7.89 39.60
C HIS A 165 -19.51 6.86 39.95
N ASN A 166 -19.25 5.61 39.68
CA ASN A 166 -20.08 4.51 40.13
C ASN A 166 -19.75 4.24 41.59
N ASP A 167 -20.72 4.49 42.49
CA ASP A 167 -20.52 4.42 43.95
C ASP A 167 -20.09 3.02 44.44
N SER A 168 -20.40 1.96 43.66
CA SER A 168 -20.11 0.57 44.05
C SER A 168 -18.76 0.05 43.50
N THR A 169 -18.36 0.47 42.29
CA THR A 169 -17.16 -0.04 41.60
C THR A 169 -16.04 0.99 41.50
N GLY A 170 -16.32 2.29 41.75
CA GLY A 170 -15.39 3.38 41.54
C GLY A 170 -15.10 3.66 40.04
N ALA A 171 -15.85 3.06 39.14
CA ALA A 171 -15.71 3.31 37.68
C ALA A 171 -16.11 4.76 37.36
N VAL A 172 -15.43 5.35 36.38
CA VAL A 172 -15.59 6.75 35.98
C VAL A 172 -16.42 6.83 34.70
N LEU A 173 -17.53 7.58 34.77
CA LEU A 173 -18.43 7.82 33.63
C LEU A 173 -18.20 9.21 33.03
N PHE A 174 -17.99 9.31 31.73
CA PHE A 174 -17.80 10.57 30.99
C PHE A 174 -18.42 10.55 29.60
N ASP A 175 -18.59 11.73 28.98
CA ASP A 175 -19.15 11.88 27.64
C ASP A 175 -18.04 11.85 26.59
N ALA A 176 -17.99 10.78 25.78
CA ALA A 176 -17.01 10.56 24.72
C ALA A 176 -17.47 11.07 23.35
N SER A 177 -18.68 11.63 23.23
CA SER A 177 -19.30 12.00 21.94
C SER A 177 -18.46 12.95 21.11
N SER A 178 -17.89 13.98 21.75
CA SER A 178 -17.09 15.02 21.08
C SER A 178 -15.79 14.47 20.45
N PHE A 179 -15.28 13.36 20.97
CA PHE A 179 -14.09 12.71 20.46
C PHE A 179 -14.40 11.61 19.44
N VAL A 180 -15.39 10.75 19.73
CA VAL A 180 -15.68 9.56 18.91
C VAL A 180 -16.57 9.90 17.70
N LEU A 181 -17.60 10.76 17.87
CA LEU A 181 -18.61 11.01 16.83
C LEU A 181 -18.24 12.13 15.85
N LYS A 182 -17.28 13.00 16.21
CA LYS A 182 -16.86 14.13 15.38
C LYS A 182 -15.63 13.79 14.54
N GLU A 183 -15.34 14.66 13.59
CA GLU A 183 -14.08 14.56 12.83
C GLU A 183 -12.89 14.84 13.74
N ASN A 184 -11.85 14.03 13.58
CA ASN A 184 -10.66 14.10 14.40
C ASN A 184 -9.40 14.02 13.54
N ARG A 185 -8.43 14.89 13.78
CA ARG A 185 -7.18 14.97 13.00
C ARG A 185 -6.34 13.68 13.04
N PHE A 186 -6.50 12.84 14.10
CA PHE A 186 -5.79 11.56 14.21
C PHE A 186 -6.48 10.42 13.46
N PHE A 187 -7.78 10.57 13.18
CA PHE A 187 -8.60 9.55 12.55
C PHE A 187 -9.41 10.14 11.39
N PRO A 188 -8.74 10.76 10.40
CA PRO A 188 -9.42 11.26 9.23
C PRO A 188 -10.04 10.08 8.48
N VAL A 189 -11.30 10.21 8.10
CA VAL A 189 -12.01 9.17 7.32
C VAL A 189 -11.83 9.41 5.83
N ILE A 190 -11.69 10.66 5.43
CA ILE A 190 -11.55 11.05 4.03
C ILE A 190 -10.19 11.72 3.79
N ALA A 191 -9.52 11.32 2.71
CA ALA A 191 -8.25 11.89 2.28
C ALA A 191 -8.38 13.38 1.88
N LYS A 192 -7.33 14.16 2.12
CA LYS A 192 -7.26 15.56 1.69
C LYS A 192 -6.98 15.71 0.19
N ASN A 193 -6.34 14.73 -0.40
CA ASN A 193 -5.98 14.72 -1.81
C ASN A 193 -6.29 13.35 -2.42
N VAL A 194 -6.58 13.38 -3.71
CA VAL A 194 -6.98 12.25 -4.52
C VAL A 194 -6.27 12.39 -5.85
N GLY A 195 -5.10 11.75 -6.00
CA GLY A 195 -4.24 12.00 -7.13
C GLY A 195 -3.95 13.50 -7.27
N SER A 196 -4.26 14.06 -8.43
CA SER A 196 -4.11 15.51 -8.69
C SER A 196 -5.27 16.38 -8.16
N TYR A 197 -6.28 15.79 -7.50
CA TYR A 197 -7.45 16.51 -6.98
C TYR A 197 -7.30 16.78 -5.48
N SER A 198 -7.65 17.99 -5.07
CA SER A 198 -7.87 18.31 -3.66
C SER A 198 -9.29 17.95 -3.24
N VAL A 199 -9.42 17.31 -2.07
CA VAL A 199 -10.69 16.87 -1.50
C VAL A 199 -11.08 17.81 -0.38
N ASN A 200 -12.24 18.41 -0.50
CA ASN A 200 -12.89 19.14 0.58
C ASN A 200 -14.09 18.31 1.08
N ALA A 201 -14.00 17.81 2.30
CA ALA A 201 -15.03 16.99 2.93
C ALA A 201 -15.60 17.71 4.16
N SER A 202 -16.90 17.85 4.23
CA SER A 202 -17.62 18.45 5.35
C SER A 202 -18.52 17.41 6.02
N LEU A 203 -18.21 17.04 7.27
CA LEU A 203 -19.02 16.14 8.08
C LEU A 203 -20.36 16.80 8.44
N LYS A 204 -21.46 16.10 8.26
CA LYS A 204 -22.80 16.46 8.73
C LYS A 204 -23.05 15.85 10.11
N GLU A 205 -22.58 16.50 11.16
CA GLU A 205 -22.65 15.99 12.54
C GLU A 205 -24.07 15.58 12.96
N ASN A 206 -25.09 16.35 12.55
CA ASN A 206 -26.48 16.07 12.85
C ASN A 206 -27.05 14.79 12.18
N LEU A 207 -26.34 14.22 11.20
CA LEU A 207 -26.68 12.96 10.54
C LEU A 207 -25.82 11.79 11.05
N THR A 208 -24.75 12.04 11.81
CA THR A 208 -23.92 10.97 12.37
C THR A 208 -24.70 10.14 13.39
N ARG A 209 -24.65 8.83 13.27
CA ARG A 209 -25.40 7.90 14.13
C ARG A 209 -24.51 6.75 14.58
N VAL A 210 -24.59 6.42 15.87
CA VAL A 210 -24.03 5.17 16.40
C VAL A 210 -24.91 4.01 15.92
N THR A 211 -24.33 3.06 15.22
CA THR A 211 -25.04 1.92 14.63
C THR A 211 -24.85 0.63 15.42
N LYS A 212 -23.72 0.48 16.11
CA LYS A 212 -23.43 -0.68 16.95
C LYS A 212 -22.50 -0.33 18.12
N LEU A 213 -22.68 -1.03 19.23
CA LEU A 213 -21.74 -1.05 20.36
C LEU A 213 -21.35 -2.50 20.64
N LYS A 214 -20.06 -2.77 20.78
CA LYS A 214 -19.53 -4.09 21.13
C LYS A 214 -18.39 -3.95 22.10
N VAL A 215 -18.37 -4.80 23.11
CA VAL A 215 -17.27 -4.85 24.09
C VAL A 215 -16.88 -6.31 24.28
N PHE A 216 -15.59 -6.58 24.17
CA PHE A 216 -14.96 -7.89 24.32
C PHE A 216 -13.92 -7.84 25.45
N ASP A 217 -13.23 -8.95 25.71
CA ASP A 217 -12.26 -9.04 26.80
C ASP A 217 -11.05 -8.08 26.63
N THR A 218 -10.60 -7.89 25.40
CA THR A 218 -9.39 -7.10 25.10
C THR A 218 -9.60 -5.94 24.13
N ASN A 219 -10.79 -5.82 23.55
CA ASN A 219 -11.12 -4.68 22.69
C ASN A 219 -12.59 -4.32 22.72
N ALA A 220 -12.90 -3.12 22.26
CA ALA A 220 -14.28 -2.64 22.14
C ALA A 220 -14.44 -1.83 20.85
N CYS A 221 -15.62 -1.93 20.22
CA CYS A 221 -15.93 -1.28 18.95
C CYS A 221 -17.18 -0.41 19.05
N VAL A 222 -17.08 0.80 18.51
CA VAL A 222 -18.20 1.71 18.28
C VAL A 222 -18.36 1.87 16.78
N GLY A 223 -19.41 1.25 16.22
CA GLY A 223 -19.78 1.44 14.82
C GLY A 223 -20.65 2.69 14.66
N MET A 224 -20.40 3.47 13.61
CA MET A 224 -21.16 4.68 13.33
C MET A 224 -21.25 4.94 11.82
N ASP A 225 -22.34 5.54 11.38
CA ASP A 225 -22.45 6.10 10.05
C ASP A 225 -22.13 7.59 10.10
N ARG A 226 -21.14 8.01 9.30
CA ARG A 226 -20.75 9.41 9.11
C ARG A 226 -21.18 9.89 7.72
N HIS A 227 -21.85 11.02 7.66
CA HIS A 227 -22.34 11.60 6.42
C HIS A 227 -21.49 12.80 6.03
N TYR A 228 -20.94 12.77 4.82
CA TYR A 228 -20.10 13.84 4.30
C TYR A 228 -20.70 14.48 3.06
N ILE A 229 -20.40 15.76 2.87
CA ILE A 229 -20.52 16.43 1.58
C ILE A 229 -19.11 16.63 1.05
N ILE A 230 -18.82 16.03 -0.10
CA ILE A 230 -17.48 16.03 -0.71
C ILE A 230 -17.47 16.91 -1.94
N SER A 231 -16.42 17.68 -2.11
CA SER A 231 -16.12 18.42 -3.33
C SER A 231 -14.66 18.11 -3.75
N LEU A 232 -14.47 17.81 -5.03
CA LEU A 232 -13.17 17.55 -5.64
C LEU A 232 -12.81 18.71 -6.57
N SER A 233 -11.62 19.25 -6.43
CA SER A 233 -11.07 20.29 -7.32
C SER A 233 -9.68 19.91 -7.78
N GLY A 234 -9.39 20.04 -9.09
CA GLY A 234 -8.10 19.68 -9.66
C GLY A 234 -7.74 20.52 -10.87
N LYS A 235 -6.46 20.43 -11.30
CA LYS A 235 -5.95 21.18 -12.46
C LYS A 235 -6.47 20.66 -13.81
N LYS A 236 -6.97 19.41 -13.86
CA LYS A 236 -7.52 18.78 -15.08
C LYS A 236 -8.82 18.09 -14.72
N GLY A 237 -9.87 18.33 -15.50
CA GLY A 237 -11.20 17.72 -15.34
C GLY A 237 -12.26 18.64 -14.75
N SER A 238 -13.53 18.23 -14.84
CA SER A 238 -14.66 18.97 -14.25
C SER A 238 -14.69 18.80 -12.74
N PRO A 239 -14.83 19.85 -11.94
CA PRO A 239 -14.93 19.72 -10.50
C PRO A 239 -16.22 18.96 -10.13
N ILE A 240 -16.13 18.07 -9.16
CA ILE A 240 -17.29 17.49 -8.50
C ILE A 240 -17.60 18.35 -7.30
N THR A 241 -18.85 18.81 -7.18
CA THR A 241 -19.25 19.69 -6.08
C THR A 241 -20.45 19.12 -5.34
N ASN A 242 -20.42 19.25 -4.00
CA ASN A 242 -21.53 18.90 -3.11
C ASN A 242 -22.05 17.45 -3.25
N TYR A 243 -21.14 16.49 -3.46
CA TYR A 243 -21.50 15.08 -3.56
C TYR A 243 -21.71 14.46 -2.16
N PRO A 244 -22.93 13.94 -1.83
CA PRO A 244 -23.19 13.33 -0.53
C PRO A 244 -22.66 11.89 -0.49
N VAL A 245 -21.94 11.55 0.58
CA VAL A 245 -21.39 10.21 0.85
C VAL A 245 -21.69 9.82 2.28
N THR A 246 -22.14 8.59 2.48
CA THR A 246 -22.20 7.96 3.81
C THR A 246 -21.07 6.94 3.94
N ILE A 247 -20.29 7.04 5.00
CA ILE A 247 -19.20 6.12 5.32
C ILE A 247 -19.48 5.53 6.70
N GLY A 248 -19.63 4.22 6.74
CA GLY A 248 -19.64 3.47 7.99
C GLY A 248 -18.23 3.34 8.56
N VAL A 249 -18.09 3.61 9.82
CA VAL A 249 -16.80 3.68 10.52
C VAL A 249 -16.86 2.84 11.79
N ASN A 250 -15.87 1.99 12.01
CA ASN A 250 -15.62 1.33 13.29
C ASN A 250 -14.50 2.07 14.03
N PHE A 251 -14.83 2.70 15.15
CA PHE A 251 -13.85 3.16 16.14
C PHE A 251 -13.55 2.00 17.08
N THR A 252 -12.30 1.58 17.14
CA THR A 252 -11.86 0.44 17.96
C THR A 252 -10.88 0.91 19.04
N LEU A 253 -11.16 0.52 20.28
CA LEU A 253 -10.28 0.66 21.45
C LEU A 253 -9.78 -0.73 21.83
N ALA A 254 -8.46 -0.95 21.82
CA ALA A 254 -7.84 -2.23 22.15
C ALA A 254 -6.95 -2.10 23.38
N LEU A 255 -7.11 -2.99 24.36
CA LEU A 255 -6.29 -3.08 25.56
C LEU A 255 -4.97 -3.77 25.24
N LEU A 256 -3.85 -3.11 25.51
CA LEU A 256 -2.53 -3.70 25.29
C LEU A 256 -2.11 -4.65 26.43
N PRO A 257 -1.37 -5.74 26.13
CA PRO A 257 -0.91 -6.67 27.15
C PRO A 257 0.08 -6.02 28.12
N ASN A 258 0.01 -6.44 29.40
CA ASN A 258 0.97 -5.98 30.43
C ASN A 258 2.32 -6.68 30.30
N ASP A 259 2.31 -7.93 29.84
CA ASP A 259 3.52 -8.70 29.55
C ASP A 259 4.05 -8.35 28.17
N LEU A 260 5.19 -7.66 28.13
CA LEU A 260 5.77 -7.15 26.89
C LEU A 260 6.61 -8.23 26.20
N MET A 261 6.34 -8.46 24.90
CA MET A 261 7.21 -9.25 24.04
C MET A 261 8.61 -8.65 24.00
N THR A 262 9.66 -9.49 24.00
CA THR A 262 11.02 -9.04 23.70
C THR A 262 11.08 -8.56 22.26
N PRO A 263 11.38 -7.28 21.99
CA PRO A 263 11.48 -6.77 20.63
C PRO A 263 12.66 -7.43 19.91
N ARG A 264 12.67 -7.34 18.57
CA ARG A 264 13.77 -7.85 17.74
C ARG A 264 14.31 -6.71 16.89
N LEU A 265 15.64 -6.49 16.95
CA LEU A 265 16.29 -5.50 16.09
C LEU A 265 16.24 -5.92 14.64
N SER A 266 16.00 -4.97 13.74
CA SER A 266 16.01 -5.20 12.29
C SER A 266 17.43 -5.45 11.78
N ASP A 267 17.49 -6.11 10.63
CA ASP A 267 18.67 -6.18 9.77
C ASP A 267 18.21 -5.83 8.35
N THR A 268 18.88 -4.89 7.71
CA THR A 268 18.49 -4.40 6.38
C THR A 268 18.53 -5.46 5.29
N ARG A 269 19.19 -6.61 5.56
CA ARG A 269 19.25 -7.76 4.66
C ARG A 269 18.02 -8.68 4.74
N VAL A 270 17.07 -8.37 5.67
CA VAL A 270 15.83 -9.14 5.84
C VAL A 270 14.63 -8.22 5.78
N GLY A 271 13.74 -8.45 4.84
CA GLY A 271 12.55 -7.63 4.59
C GLY A 271 11.45 -7.85 5.63
N MET A 272 11.40 -6.99 6.64
CA MET A 272 10.39 -7.01 7.68
C MET A 272 9.73 -5.64 7.80
N PHE A 273 8.45 -5.59 8.20
CA PHE A 273 7.84 -4.33 8.63
C PHE A 273 8.52 -3.79 9.87
N LEU A 274 8.77 -2.50 9.89
CA LEU A 274 9.67 -1.85 10.81
C LEU A 274 8.95 -0.86 11.75
N MET A 275 9.62 -0.57 12.85
CA MET A 275 9.22 0.42 13.84
C MET A 275 10.46 1.12 14.38
N ASN A 276 10.60 2.42 14.10
CA ASN A 276 11.76 3.20 14.54
C ASN A 276 11.65 3.58 16.02
N LYS A 277 12.76 3.50 16.75
CA LYS A 277 12.88 3.85 18.17
C LYS A 277 14.19 4.57 18.43
N ASP A 278 14.16 5.48 19.39
CA ASP A 278 15.35 5.92 20.09
C ASP A 278 15.63 4.93 21.24
N VAL A 279 16.82 4.45 21.38
CA VAL A 279 17.21 3.49 22.45
C VAL A 279 18.23 4.14 23.37
N LEU A 280 17.88 4.28 24.64
CA LEU A 280 18.79 4.77 25.65
C LEU A 280 19.76 3.66 26.07
N LYS A 281 21.08 3.87 25.86
CA LYS A 281 22.13 2.93 26.22
C LYS A 281 22.56 3.07 27.67
N LYS A 282 23.35 2.10 28.13
CA LYS A 282 23.91 2.08 29.50
C LYS A 282 24.86 3.24 29.80
N ASP A 283 25.55 3.74 28.78
CA ASP A 283 26.47 4.89 28.87
C ASP A 283 25.74 6.24 28.83
N GLY A 284 24.41 6.25 28.73
CA GLY A 284 23.57 7.44 28.65
C GLY A 284 23.43 8.02 27.23
N SER A 285 24.05 7.43 26.23
CA SER A 285 23.85 7.83 24.83
C SER A 285 22.54 7.32 24.28
N ILE A 286 21.99 8.02 23.27
CA ILE A 286 20.77 7.61 22.55
C ILE A 286 21.15 7.19 21.14
N ASP A 287 20.82 5.94 20.82
CA ASP A 287 20.96 5.42 19.45
C ASP A 287 19.61 5.31 18.75
N LYS A 288 19.64 5.44 17.44
CA LYS A 288 18.51 5.04 16.58
C LYS A 288 18.51 3.52 16.46
N ALA A 289 17.39 2.89 16.76
CA ALA A 289 17.17 1.47 16.55
C ALA A 289 15.86 1.23 15.84
N THR A 290 15.81 0.18 15.04
CA THR A 290 14.63 -0.23 14.33
C THR A 290 14.24 -1.62 14.80
N PHE A 291 13.00 -1.78 15.27
CA PHE A 291 12.44 -3.07 15.67
C PHE A 291 11.53 -3.59 14.57
N VAL A 292 11.48 -4.93 14.43
CA VAL A 292 10.59 -5.59 13.47
C VAL A 292 9.22 -5.88 14.08
N LYS A 293 8.19 -5.88 13.25
CA LYS A 293 6.84 -6.31 13.62
C LYS A 293 6.71 -7.82 13.40
N ARG A 294 6.24 -8.56 14.41
CA ARG A 294 6.08 -10.01 14.34
C ARG A 294 5.11 -10.54 15.39
N TRP A 295 4.61 -11.74 15.21
CA TRP A 295 3.87 -12.45 16.25
C TRP A 295 4.80 -12.94 17.37
N ARG A 296 4.25 -13.05 18.57
CA ARG A 296 4.93 -13.69 19.70
C ARG A 296 4.73 -15.20 19.60
N LEU A 297 5.83 -15.95 19.41
CA LEU A 297 5.83 -17.39 19.47
C LEU A 297 6.68 -17.87 20.65
N ILE A 298 6.08 -18.65 21.55
CA ILE A 298 6.71 -19.27 22.70
C ILE A 298 6.35 -20.75 22.63
N PRO A 299 7.34 -21.70 22.63
CA PRO A 299 7.02 -23.12 22.63
C PRO A 299 6.34 -23.53 23.92
N LYS A 300 5.42 -24.51 23.86
CA LYS A 300 4.77 -25.09 25.04
C LYS A 300 5.79 -25.77 25.95
N ASP A 301 6.81 -26.40 25.35
CA ASP A 301 7.95 -27.02 26.06
C ASP A 301 9.25 -26.42 25.52
N THR A 302 9.81 -25.48 26.27
CA THR A 302 11.07 -24.81 25.93
C THR A 302 12.26 -25.77 25.96
N THR A 303 12.26 -26.77 26.86
CA THR A 303 13.33 -27.75 26.98
C THR A 303 13.38 -28.66 25.76
N ALA A 304 12.23 -29.21 25.36
CA ALA A 304 12.09 -30.05 24.17
C ALA A 304 12.44 -29.24 22.89
N TYR A 305 12.00 -28.00 22.82
CA TYR A 305 12.32 -27.10 21.67
C TYR A 305 13.84 -26.93 21.51
N PHE A 306 14.57 -26.61 22.59
CA PHE A 306 16.02 -26.46 22.53
C PHE A 306 16.78 -27.79 22.41
N ALA A 307 16.12 -28.92 22.70
CA ALA A 307 16.65 -30.25 22.38
C ALA A 307 16.47 -30.63 20.90
N GLY A 308 15.80 -29.80 20.10
CA GLY A 308 15.57 -30.00 18.66
C GLY A 308 14.28 -30.75 18.32
N GLU A 309 13.36 -30.91 19.27
CA GLU A 309 12.06 -31.52 19.04
C GLU A 309 11.06 -30.51 18.47
N LEU A 310 10.14 -30.98 17.64
CA LEU A 310 9.04 -30.16 17.11
C LEU A 310 8.00 -29.88 18.21
N CYS A 311 7.91 -28.60 18.59
CA CYS A 311 7.01 -28.13 19.65
C CYS A 311 5.86 -27.29 19.09
N GLU A 312 4.67 -27.39 19.67
CA GLU A 312 3.59 -26.46 19.43
C GLU A 312 3.85 -25.13 20.16
N PRO A 313 3.41 -23.99 19.60
CA PRO A 313 3.43 -22.73 20.34
C PRO A 313 2.38 -22.72 21.44
N THR A 314 2.61 -21.95 22.50
CA THR A 314 1.62 -21.73 23.59
C THR A 314 0.34 -21.10 23.05
N LYS A 315 0.46 -20.23 22.04
CA LYS A 315 -0.64 -19.59 21.32
C LYS A 315 -0.38 -19.71 19.82
N PRO A 316 -1.13 -20.56 19.09
CA PRO A 316 -1.03 -20.63 17.63
C PRO A 316 -1.63 -19.39 16.99
N ILE A 317 -1.25 -19.13 15.73
CA ILE A 317 -1.84 -18.09 14.89
C ILE A 317 -3.00 -18.73 14.15
N VAL A 318 -4.23 -18.37 14.54
CA VAL A 318 -5.46 -18.99 14.00
C VAL A 318 -6.19 -18.00 13.12
N TYR A 319 -6.44 -18.37 11.85
CA TYR A 319 -7.28 -17.59 10.95
C TYR A 319 -8.67 -18.22 10.82
N TYR A 320 -9.68 -17.38 10.99
CA TYR A 320 -11.08 -17.74 10.79
C TYR A 320 -11.55 -17.26 9.42
N VAL A 321 -12.03 -18.17 8.58
CA VAL A 321 -12.46 -17.89 7.20
C VAL A 321 -13.96 -17.61 7.19
N GLU A 322 -14.35 -16.49 6.64
CA GLU A 322 -15.75 -16.06 6.56
C GLU A 322 -16.58 -17.02 5.72
N ASN A 323 -17.82 -17.33 6.20
CA ASN A 323 -18.68 -18.31 5.56
C ASN A 323 -19.29 -17.86 4.23
N THR A 324 -19.23 -16.57 3.93
CA THR A 324 -19.76 -15.96 2.70
C THR A 324 -18.88 -16.19 1.47
N PHE A 325 -17.64 -16.67 1.64
CA PHE A 325 -16.78 -17.05 0.52
C PHE A 325 -17.38 -18.17 -0.32
N PRO A 326 -17.23 -18.15 -1.66
CA PRO A 326 -17.52 -19.32 -2.50
C PRO A 326 -16.77 -20.57 -2.00
N PRO A 327 -17.37 -21.78 -2.07
CA PRO A 327 -16.76 -23.00 -1.52
C PRO A 327 -15.34 -23.28 -2.06
N LEU A 328 -15.12 -23.08 -3.36
CA LEU A 328 -13.80 -23.24 -4.00
C LEU A 328 -12.75 -22.32 -3.38
N TRP A 329 -13.09 -21.05 -3.17
CA TRP A 329 -12.18 -20.08 -2.58
C TRP A 329 -11.83 -20.45 -1.15
N LYS A 330 -12.80 -20.92 -0.35
CA LYS A 330 -12.54 -21.34 1.03
C LYS A 330 -11.48 -22.44 1.12
N GLN A 331 -11.49 -23.39 0.17
CA GLN A 331 -10.49 -24.46 0.13
C GLN A 331 -9.11 -23.89 -0.18
N ALA A 332 -8.98 -23.07 -1.21
CA ALA A 332 -7.73 -22.41 -1.59
C ALA A 332 -7.19 -21.50 -0.46
N ILE A 333 -8.07 -20.71 0.18
CA ILE A 333 -7.71 -19.83 1.30
C ILE A 333 -7.11 -20.64 2.45
N LYS A 334 -7.74 -21.75 2.84
CA LYS A 334 -7.24 -22.62 3.92
C LYS A 334 -5.87 -23.21 3.58
N ALA A 335 -5.69 -23.66 2.35
CA ALA A 335 -4.42 -24.20 1.90
C ALA A 335 -3.31 -23.15 1.94
N GLY A 336 -3.55 -21.93 1.40
CA GLY A 336 -2.58 -20.84 1.40
C GLY A 336 -2.11 -20.42 2.79
N VAL A 337 -3.02 -20.35 3.78
CA VAL A 337 -2.66 -20.09 5.19
C VAL A 337 -1.68 -21.14 5.72
N LEU A 338 -1.95 -22.43 5.43
CA LEU A 338 -1.20 -23.55 6.00
C LEU A 338 0.19 -23.76 5.37
N TRP A 339 0.49 -23.15 4.20
CA TRP A 339 1.81 -23.28 3.57
C TRP A 339 2.96 -22.87 4.51
N TRP A 340 2.78 -21.83 5.33
CA TRP A 340 3.80 -21.30 6.23
C TRP A 340 4.24 -22.27 7.33
N ASN A 341 3.42 -23.27 7.69
CA ASN A 341 3.81 -24.28 8.67
C ASN A 341 5.12 -24.99 8.31
N LYS A 342 5.40 -25.16 7.01
CA LYS A 342 6.66 -25.79 6.57
C LYS A 342 7.91 -24.98 6.92
N ALA A 343 7.81 -23.66 6.90
CA ALA A 343 8.89 -22.79 7.34
C ALA A 343 9.05 -22.82 8.88
N PHE A 344 7.94 -22.84 9.61
CA PHE A 344 7.96 -22.95 11.07
C PHE A 344 8.49 -24.32 11.55
N GLU A 345 8.17 -25.43 10.85
CA GLU A 345 8.71 -26.75 11.14
C GLU A 345 10.25 -26.78 11.07
N LYS A 346 10.86 -26.06 10.12
CA LYS A 346 12.34 -25.97 10.02
C LYS A 346 13.02 -25.30 11.21
N ILE A 347 12.30 -24.51 11.98
CA ILE A 347 12.80 -23.83 13.16
C ILE A 347 12.34 -24.43 14.48
N GLY A 348 11.77 -25.63 14.45
CA GLY A 348 11.38 -26.39 15.63
C GLY A 348 9.93 -26.18 16.10
N PHE A 349 9.10 -25.43 15.35
CA PHE A 349 7.69 -25.29 15.67
C PHE A 349 6.79 -26.16 14.76
N LYS A 350 5.73 -26.73 15.30
CA LYS A 350 4.65 -27.39 14.55
C LYS A 350 3.31 -26.75 14.87
N ASN A 351 2.35 -26.83 13.93
CA ASN A 351 0.98 -26.35 14.10
C ASN A 351 0.90 -24.84 14.50
N VAL A 352 1.83 -24.01 14.01
CA VAL A 352 1.85 -22.57 14.26
C VAL A 352 0.65 -21.91 13.59
N MET A 353 0.50 -22.17 12.28
CA MET A 353 -0.61 -21.65 11.49
C MET A 353 -1.78 -22.61 11.55
N GLN A 354 -2.93 -22.12 11.97
CA GLN A 354 -4.18 -22.87 12.00
C GLN A 354 -5.27 -22.11 11.27
N VAL A 355 -6.25 -22.83 10.74
CA VAL A 355 -7.36 -22.23 10.02
C VAL A 355 -8.67 -22.93 10.37
N ALA A 356 -9.74 -22.16 10.56
CA ALA A 356 -11.08 -22.63 10.85
C ALA A 356 -12.11 -21.82 10.06
N ASP A 357 -13.31 -22.35 9.87
CA ASP A 357 -14.45 -21.55 9.39
C ASP A 357 -15.03 -20.69 10.52
N PHE A 358 -15.74 -19.62 10.16
CA PHE A 358 -16.54 -18.89 11.14
C PHE A 358 -17.53 -19.85 11.81
N PRO A 359 -17.55 -19.95 13.14
CA PRO A 359 -18.52 -20.78 13.84
C PRO A 359 -19.95 -20.34 13.54
N THR A 360 -20.79 -21.28 13.12
CA THR A 360 -22.20 -21.00 12.80
C THR A 360 -23.11 -21.03 14.02
N ASN A 361 -22.70 -21.74 15.09
CA ASN A 361 -23.52 -22.01 16.27
C ASN A 361 -22.90 -21.48 17.59
N ASP A 362 -21.87 -20.65 17.52
CA ASP A 362 -21.26 -20.01 18.69
C ASP A 362 -21.77 -18.56 18.81
N PRO A 363 -22.66 -18.26 19.75
CA PRO A 363 -23.16 -16.90 19.96
C PRO A 363 -22.10 -15.93 20.48
N ASN A 364 -20.95 -16.44 20.93
CA ASN A 364 -19.84 -15.61 21.43
C ASN A 364 -18.82 -15.30 20.35
N PHE A 365 -18.94 -15.88 19.15
CA PHE A 365 -18.05 -15.54 18.05
C PHE A 365 -18.45 -14.22 17.42
N ASP A 366 -17.52 -13.31 17.34
CA ASP A 366 -17.68 -12.05 16.63
C ASP A 366 -16.37 -11.69 15.90
N PRO A 367 -16.38 -11.43 14.60
CA PRO A 367 -15.17 -11.09 13.85
C PRO A 367 -14.56 -9.73 14.23
N ASP A 368 -15.25 -8.89 15.00
CA ASP A 368 -14.70 -7.65 15.57
C ASP A 368 -13.95 -7.89 16.90
N ASP A 369 -14.01 -9.10 17.48
CA ASP A 369 -13.25 -9.48 18.68
C ASP A 369 -11.79 -9.83 18.30
N PHE A 370 -10.83 -9.11 18.89
CA PHE A 370 -9.39 -9.24 18.57
C PHE A 370 -8.78 -10.61 18.91
N LYS A 371 -9.47 -11.45 19.67
CA LYS A 371 -9.00 -12.82 19.84
C LYS A 371 -9.09 -13.65 18.56
N TYR A 372 -9.85 -13.19 17.54
CA TYR A 372 -10.02 -13.86 16.25
C TYR A 372 -9.33 -13.05 15.14
N SER A 373 -8.30 -13.61 14.52
CA SER A 373 -7.79 -13.10 13.23
C SER A 373 -8.65 -13.67 12.11
N CYS A 374 -9.12 -12.81 11.21
CA CYS A 374 -10.15 -13.21 10.24
C CYS A 374 -9.68 -13.02 8.79
N ILE A 375 -10.15 -13.89 7.90
CA ILE A 375 -10.08 -13.69 6.45
C ILE A 375 -11.49 -13.33 5.99
N ARG A 376 -11.66 -12.10 5.47
CA ARG A 376 -12.94 -11.47 5.18
C ARG A 376 -13.19 -11.36 3.69
N TYR A 377 -14.43 -11.63 3.27
CA TYR A 377 -14.90 -11.49 1.89
C TYR A 377 -15.53 -10.12 1.67
N LEU A 378 -15.05 -9.38 0.68
CA LEU A 378 -15.53 -8.04 0.36
C LEU A 378 -16.03 -8.01 -1.09
N PRO A 379 -17.36 -8.12 -1.32
CA PRO A 379 -17.95 -8.16 -2.66
C PRO A 379 -18.02 -6.73 -3.27
N THR A 380 -16.88 -6.23 -3.71
CA THR A 380 -16.75 -4.94 -4.40
C THR A 380 -15.94 -5.11 -5.68
N ASP A 381 -16.00 -4.12 -6.59
CA ASP A 381 -15.23 -4.07 -7.83
C ASP A 381 -13.76 -3.65 -7.65
N VAL A 382 -13.16 -4.02 -6.51
CA VAL A 382 -11.74 -3.82 -6.20
C VAL A 382 -10.97 -5.08 -6.55
N GLU A 383 -10.00 -4.96 -7.43
CA GLU A 383 -9.13 -6.06 -7.88
C GLU A 383 -7.93 -6.21 -6.92
N ASN A 384 -8.17 -6.61 -5.66
CA ASN A 384 -7.13 -6.62 -4.63
C ASN A 384 -7.32 -7.68 -3.54
N ALA A 385 -6.25 -7.88 -2.74
CA ALA A 385 -6.25 -8.47 -1.42
C ALA A 385 -5.29 -7.70 -0.50
N MET A 386 -5.51 -7.71 0.83
CA MET A 386 -4.69 -6.98 1.80
C MET A 386 -4.61 -7.71 3.13
N GLY A 387 -3.43 -7.68 3.78
CA GLY A 387 -3.19 -8.27 5.10
C GLY A 387 -2.84 -7.26 6.21
N PRO A 388 -3.75 -6.33 6.60
CA PRO A 388 -3.47 -5.38 7.68
C PRO A 388 -3.40 -6.04 9.05
N SER A 389 -2.53 -5.49 9.93
CA SER A 389 -2.36 -5.96 11.30
C SER A 389 -2.49 -4.84 12.34
N TRP A 390 -2.82 -5.22 13.59
CA TRP A 390 -2.74 -4.39 14.78
C TRP A 390 -1.45 -4.74 15.54
N THR A 391 -0.61 -3.77 15.78
CA THR A 391 0.73 -3.97 16.34
C THR A 391 0.93 -3.12 17.59
N ASP A 392 1.50 -3.72 18.64
CA ASP A 392 1.88 -3.02 19.86
C ASP A 392 3.10 -2.10 19.58
N PRO A 393 2.94 -0.77 19.68
CA PRO A 393 4.01 0.17 19.35
C PRO A 393 5.18 0.17 20.35
N ARG A 394 5.07 -0.56 21.46
CA ARG A 394 6.14 -0.69 22.46
C ARG A 394 7.18 -1.75 22.09
N THR A 395 6.77 -2.78 21.32
CA THR A 395 7.58 -3.97 21.09
C THR A 395 7.59 -4.50 19.67
N GLY A 396 6.65 -4.07 18.82
CA GLY A 396 6.42 -4.64 17.48
C GLY A 396 5.61 -5.94 17.51
N GLU A 397 4.97 -6.31 18.63
CA GLU A 397 4.13 -7.50 18.69
C GLU A 397 2.85 -7.32 17.87
N VAL A 398 2.61 -8.21 16.92
CA VAL A 398 1.31 -8.29 16.23
C VAL A 398 0.29 -8.91 17.16
N ILE A 399 -0.79 -8.21 17.47
CA ILE A 399 -1.83 -8.63 18.40
C ILE A 399 -3.09 -9.16 17.72
N ASN A 400 -3.35 -8.70 16.51
CA ASN A 400 -4.44 -9.16 15.64
C ASN A 400 -4.09 -8.86 14.18
N ALA A 401 -4.55 -9.71 13.26
CA ALA A 401 -4.41 -9.49 11.82
C ALA A 401 -5.71 -9.87 11.09
N THR A 402 -5.96 -9.20 9.99
CA THR A 402 -7.10 -9.48 9.11
C THR A 402 -6.59 -9.58 7.67
N VAL A 403 -7.03 -10.59 6.93
CA VAL A 403 -6.84 -10.64 5.48
C VAL A 403 -8.16 -10.25 4.82
N LEU A 404 -8.11 -9.24 3.95
CA LEU A 404 -9.25 -8.75 3.20
C LEU A 404 -9.12 -9.23 1.76
N VAL A 405 -10.12 -9.95 1.26
CA VAL A 405 -10.15 -10.49 -0.10
C VAL A 405 -11.32 -9.86 -0.83
N TYR A 406 -11.04 -9.05 -1.82
CA TYR A 406 -12.04 -8.38 -2.63
C TYR A 406 -12.51 -9.30 -3.76
N ASN A 407 -13.77 -9.19 -4.14
CA ASN A 407 -14.39 -10.09 -5.11
C ASN A 407 -13.68 -10.10 -6.47
N ASP A 408 -13.24 -8.93 -6.92
CA ASP A 408 -12.72 -8.75 -8.27
C ASP A 408 -11.27 -9.22 -8.46
N VAL A 409 -10.66 -9.77 -7.40
CA VAL A 409 -9.38 -10.49 -7.51
C VAL A 409 -9.43 -11.61 -8.56
N VAL A 410 -10.61 -12.22 -8.80
CA VAL A 410 -10.80 -13.23 -9.85
C VAL A 410 -10.62 -12.63 -11.24
N ASN A 411 -11.08 -11.42 -11.48
CA ASN A 411 -10.85 -10.74 -12.76
C ASN A 411 -9.35 -10.52 -13.00
N THR A 412 -8.64 -10.09 -11.97
CA THR A 412 -7.16 -9.99 -11.99
C THR A 412 -6.51 -11.34 -12.33
N ILE A 413 -6.94 -12.43 -11.70
CA ILE A 413 -6.44 -13.78 -11.98
C ILE A 413 -6.68 -14.16 -13.45
N ASN A 414 -7.90 -13.93 -13.95
CA ASN A 414 -8.25 -14.20 -15.35
C ASN A 414 -7.33 -13.44 -16.30
N ASN A 415 -7.07 -12.17 -16.03
CA ASN A 415 -6.22 -11.32 -16.87
C ASN A 415 -4.75 -11.78 -16.82
N TRP A 416 -4.15 -11.94 -15.64
CA TRP A 416 -2.75 -12.36 -15.54
C TRP A 416 -2.47 -13.72 -16.13
N ARG A 417 -3.31 -14.71 -15.84
CA ARG A 417 -3.13 -16.06 -16.39
C ARG A 417 -3.25 -16.05 -17.91
N PHE A 418 -4.17 -15.28 -18.46
CA PHE A 418 -4.31 -15.13 -19.92
C PHE A 418 -3.04 -14.51 -20.53
N VAL A 419 -2.60 -13.32 -20.07
CA VAL A 419 -1.49 -12.59 -20.71
C VAL A 419 -0.12 -13.22 -20.47
N GLN A 420 0.06 -13.98 -19.38
CA GLN A 420 1.36 -14.52 -18.99
C GLN A 420 1.52 -16.03 -19.23
N THR A 421 0.42 -16.79 -19.42
CA THR A 421 0.52 -18.25 -19.55
C THR A 421 -0.27 -18.86 -20.72
N ALA A 422 -1.15 -18.13 -21.43
CA ALA A 422 -1.96 -18.68 -22.51
C ALA A 422 -1.12 -19.21 -23.70
N GLN A 423 0.12 -18.74 -23.87
CA GLN A 423 1.04 -19.24 -24.90
C GLN A 423 1.36 -20.74 -24.71
N ILE A 424 1.37 -21.22 -23.47
CA ILE A 424 1.77 -22.59 -23.12
C ILE A 424 0.68 -23.39 -22.42
N ASP A 425 -0.19 -22.78 -21.61
CA ASP A 425 -1.27 -23.45 -20.90
C ASP A 425 -2.61 -23.31 -21.65
N PRO A 426 -3.11 -24.38 -22.29
CA PRO A 426 -4.41 -24.33 -22.98
C PRO A 426 -5.59 -23.97 -22.07
N ARG A 427 -5.51 -24.26 -20.77
CA ARG A 427 -6.56 -23.92 -19.79
C ARG A 427 -6.72 -22.39 -19.64
N ALA A 428 -5.65 -21.63 -19.90
CA ALA A 428 -5.65 -20.17 -19.79
C ALA A 428 -6.14 -19.44 -21.05
N ARG A 429 -6.68 -20.15 -22.07
CA ARG A 429 -7.11 -19.59 -23.36
C ARG A 429 -8.59 -19.24 -23.44
N GLY A 430 -9.28 -19.08 -22.31
CA GLY A 430 -10.69 -18.68 -22.23
C GLY A 430 -10.89 -17.29 -21.67
N ALA A 431 -12.10 -16.77 -21.81
CA ALA A 431 -12.52 -15.50 -21.20
C ALA A 431 -12.50 -15.55 -19.68
N GLN A 432 -12.72 -16.75 -19.12
CA GLN A 432 -12.66 -17.05 -17.68
C GLN A 432 -11.75 -18.25 -17.45
N MET A 433 -10.97 -18.21 -16.38
CA MET A 433 -10.13 -19.34 -15.98
C MET A 433 -10.96 -20.44 -15.35
N PRO A 434 -10.62 -21.72 -15.60
CA PRO A 434 -11.24 -22.83 -14.90
C PRO A 434 -10.90 -22.83 -13.41
N ASP A 435 -11.76 -23.48 -12.61
CA ASP A 435 -11.65 -23.56 -11.15
C ASP A 435 -10.25 -23.96 -10.67
N SER A 436 -9.58 -24.88 -11.38
CA SER A 436 -8.24 -25.34 -11.00
C SER A 436 -7.16 -24.25 -11.10
N ILE A 437 -7.28 -23.29 -12.02
CA ILE A 437 -6.40 -22.12 -12.14
C ILE A 437 -6.74 -21.09 -11.07
N ILE A 438 -8.04 -20.87 -10.82
CA ILE A 438 -8.50 -19.95 -9.77
C ILE A 438 -8.00 -20.43 -8.41
N GLU A 439 -8.19 -21.71 -8.08
CA GLU A 439 -7.74 -22.34 -6.82
C GLU A 439 -6.22 -22.20 -6.65
N GLU A 440 -5.43 -22.65 -7.63
CA GLU A 440 -3.95 -22.57 -7.59
C GLU A 440 -3.46 -21.14 -7.38
N THR A 441 -4.11 -20.16 -7.99
CA THR A 441 -3.70 -18.75 -7.92
C THR A 441 -4.15 -18.10 -6.62
N LEU A 442 -5.35 -18.42 -6.12
CA LEU A 442 -5.82 -17.94 -4.82
C LEU A 442 -4.97 -18.48 -3.67
N GLU A 443 -4.54 -19.76 -3.72
CA GLU A 443 -3.61 -20.32 -2.71
C GLU A 443 -2.35 -19.45 -2.60
N TYR A 444 -1.75 -19.08 -3.74
CA TYR A 444 -0.57 -18.22 -3.80
C TYR A 444 -0.85 -16.82 -3.25
N ILE A 445 -1.94 -16.16 -3.69
CA ILE A 445 -2.32 -14.84 -3.23
C ILE A 445 -2.50 -14.83 -1.71
N ILE A 446 -3.27 -15.76 -1.17
CA ILE A 446 -3.51 -15.83 0.28
C ILE A 446 -2.24 -16.11 1.07
N ALA A 447 -1.36 -17.00 0.58
CA ALA A 447 -0.09 -17.25 1.25
C ALA A 447 0.79 -16.00 1.30
N HIS A 448 0.78 -15.17 0.23
CA HIS A 448 1.45 -13.88 0.19
C HIS A 448 0.87 -12.90 1.22
N GLU A 449 -0.48 -12.73 1.26
CA GLU A 449 -1.13 -11.82 2.23
C GLU A 449 -0.88 -12.26 3.69
N VAL A 450 -0.90 -13.56 3.94
CA VAL A 450 -0.54 -14.11 5.25
C VAL A 450 0.93 -13.79 5.58
N GLY A 451 1.83 -13.82 4.61
CA GLY A 451 3.21 -13.40 4.78
C GLY A 451 3.34 -11.97 5.32
N HIS A 452 2.52 -11.03 4.82
CA HIS A 452 2.46 -9.67 5.37
C HIS A 452 2.00 -9.66 6.83
N THR A 453 1.00 -10.46 7.17
CA THR A 453 0.55 -10.55 8.57
C THR A 453 1.57 -11.20 9.50
N LEU A 454 2.52 -11.97 8.96
CA LEU A 454 3.68 -12.51 9.69
C LEU A 454 4.81 -11.48 9.84
N GLY A 455 4.67 -10.30 9.25
CA GLY A 455 5.62 -9.21 9.35
C GLY A 455 6.57 -9.06 8.14
N PHE A 456 6.42 -9.85 7.08
CA PHE A 456 7.28 -9.80 5.91
C PHE A 456 6.89 -8.72 4.92
N MET A 457 7.87 -7.97 4.44
CA MET A 457 7.74 -7.00 3.35
C MET A 457 7.95 -7.68 1.99
N HIS A 458 7.57 -6.97 0.92
CA HIS A 458 7.89 -7.43 -0.43
C HIS A 458 9.40 -7.59 -0.63
N ASN A 459 9.80 -8.68 -1.30
CA ASN A 459 11.18 -8.91 -1.75
C ASN A 459 11.25 -8.92 -3.27
N MET A 460 11.36 -7.74 -3.89
CA MET A 460 11.38 -7.59 -5.35
C MET A 460 12.66 -8.09 -6.03
N ALA A 461 13.68 -8.50 -5.26
CA ALA A 461 14.90 -9.07 -5.83
C ALA A 461 14.87 -10.61 -5.91
N ALA A 462 13.80 -11.24 -5.46
CA ALA A 462 13.76 -12.69 -5.37
C ALA A 462 13.62 -13.39 -6.73
N SER A 463 12.92 -12.78 -7.69
CA SER A 463 12.83 -13.27 -9.09
C SER A 463 14.16 -13.17 -9.83
N ALA A 464 14.91 -12.09 -9.60
CA ALA A 464 16.21 -11.88 -10.22
C ALA A 464 17.33 -12.82 -9.69
N ALA A 465 17.04 -13.58 -8.63
CA ALA A 465 17.95 -14.63 -8.14
C ALA A 465 18.04 -15.84 -9.11
N LEU A 466 17.06 -16.02 -9.97
CA LEU A 466 16.96 -17.17 -10.86
C LEU A 466 17.50 -16.82 -12.25
N PRO A 467 18.40 -17.65 -12.85
CA PRO A 467 18.84 -17.42 -14.23
C PRO A 467 17.65 -17.51 -15.19
N THR A 468 17.52 -16.54 -16.10
CA THR A 468 16.39 -16.43 -17.05
C THR A 468 16.19 -17.70 -17.86
N ASP A 469 17.27 -18.33 -18.38
CA ASP A 469 17.16 -19.59 -19.14
C ASP A 469 16.69 -20.77 -18.30
N SER A 470 16.96 -20.75 -16.99
CA SER A 470 16.54 -21.82 -16.09
C SER A 470 15.04 -21.83 -15.86
N LEU A 471 14.33 -20.70 -16.06
CA LEU A 471 12.87 -20.62 -16.04
C LEU A 471 12.19 -21.41 -17.17
N ARG A 472 12.95 -21.86 -18.17
CA ARG A 472 12.52 -22.74 -19.27
C ARG A 472 12.89 -24.21 -19.02
N SER A 473 13.53 -24.52 -17.90
CA SER A 473 13.91 -25.88 -17.51
C SER A 473 12.85 -26.51 -16.60
N VAL A 474 12.36 -27.68 -16.99
CA VAL A 474 11.41 -28.45 -16.17
C VAL A 474 12.00 -28.80 -14.79
N ALA A 475 13.22 -29.37 -14.77
CA ALA A 475 13.86 -29.80 -13.52
C ALA A 475 14.08 -28.61 -12.58
N PHE A 476 14.55 -27.48 -13.11
CA PHE A 476 14.80 -26.28 -12.30
C PHE A 476 13.49 -25.68 -11.76
N THR A 477 12.48 -25.48 -12.61
CA THR A 477 11.23 -24.85 -12.19
C THR A 477 10.40 -25.74 -11.26
N GLN A 478 10.51 -27.05 -11.37
CA GLN A 478 9.88 -27.99 -10.39
C GLN A 478 10.55 -27.87 -9.01
N GLN A 479 11.83 -27.58 -8.93
CA GLN A 479 12.57 -27.46 -7.69
C GLN A 479 12.41 -26.07 -7.04
N TYR A 480 12.53 -24.98 -7.80
CA TYR A 480 12.62 -23.62 -7.29
C TYR A 480 11.40 -22.73 -7.61
N GLY A 481 10.51 -23.17 -8.53
CA GLY A 481 9.44 -22.31 -9.06
C GLY A 481 9.99 -21.19 -9.92
N THR A 482 9.39 -20.01 -9.83
CA THR A 482 9.71 -18.83 -10.64
C THR A 482 10.37 -17.69 -9.85
N THR A 483 10.49 -17.82 -8.53
CA THR A 483 11.08 -16.83 -7.64
C THR A 483 11.63 -17.48 -6.36
N ALA A 484 12.59 -16.83 -5.70
CA ALA A 484 13.12 -17.27 -4.42
C ALA A 484 12.22 -16.91 -3.22
N SER A 485 11.20 -16.08 -3.40
CA SER A 485 10.24 -15.68 -2.34
C SER A 485 8.85 -15.46 -2.91
N ILE A 486 7.82 -15.92 -2.17
CA ILE A 486 6.42 -15.60 -2.51
C ILE A 486 6.06 -14.15 -2.15
N MET A 487 6.93 -13.43 -1.44
CA MET A 487 6.76 -12.01 -1.17
C MET A 487 7.24 -11.12 -2.33
N ASP A 488 7.58 -11.71 -3.47
CA ASP A 488 7.87 -11.05 -4.73
C ASP A 488 6.61 -10.94 -5.60
N TYR A 489 6.56 -9.95 -6.47
CA TYR A 489 5.55 -9.84 -7.53
C TYR A 489 5.99 -10.55 -8.82
N ALA A 490 6.61 -11.72 -8.69
CA ALA A 490 7.05 -12.52 -9.82
C ALA A 490 5.92 -13.00 -10.73
N ARG A 491 4.69 -13.06 -10.22
CA ARG A 491 3.49 -13.50 -10.93
C ARG A 491 3.68 -14.89 -11.56
N PHE A 492 3.51 -15.01 -12.88
CA PHE A 492 3.53 -16.29 -13.60
C PHE A 492 4.66 -16.33 -14.63
N ASN A 493 5.07 -17.54 -15.02
CA ASN A 493 6.21 -17.77 -15.89
C ASN A 493 5.94 -17.34 -17.35
N TYR A 494 5.99 -16.03 -17.60
CA TYR A 494 5.86 -15.47 -18.95
C TYR A 494 7.10 -15.70 -19.83
N VAL A 495 8.20 -16.20 -19.25
CA VAL A 495 9.42 -16.56 -19.99
C VAL A 495 9.26 -17.87 -20.72
N ALA A 496 8.42 -18.79 -20.20
CA ALA A 496 8.15 -20.08 -20.80
C ALA A 496 7.60 -19.95 -22.23
N GLN A 497 8.21 -20.66 -23.16
CA GLN A 497 7.83 -20.68 -24.58
C GLN A 497 6.85 -21.83 -24.87
N PRO A 498 6.08 -21.79 -25.96
CA PRO A 498 5.13 -22.85 -26.31
C PRO A 498 5.71 -24.26 -26.35
N SER A 499 7.03 -24.39 -26.58
CA SER A 499 7.74 -25.68 -26.63
C SER A 499 8.17 -26.21 -25.26
N ASP A 500 8.11 -25.41 -24.21
CA ASP A 500 8.67 -25.73 -22.88
C ASP A 500 7.69 -26.53 -22.02
N HIS A 501 7.18 -27.65 -22.54
CA HIS A 501 6.18 -28.46 -21.87
C HIS A 501 6.66 -28.99 -20.52
N GLY A 502 5.81 -28.88 -19.50
CA GLY A 502 6.08 -29.39 -18.15
C GLY A 502 6.83 -28.45 -17.22
N VAL A 503 7.21 -27.25 -17.67
CA VAL A 503 7.75 -26.22 -16.77
C VAL A 503 6.70 -25.74 -15.80
N LYS A 504 7.13 -25.40 -14.58
CA LYS A 504 6.25 -24.76 -13.59
C LYS A 504 5.91 -23.33 -14.04
N LEU A 505 4.62 -22.99 -13.99
CA LEU A 505 4.13 -21.67 -14.42
C LEU A 505 3.81 -20.73 -13.26
N THR A 506 3.82 -21.24 -12.04
CA THR A 506 3.49 -20.51 -10.82
C THR A 506 4.70 -20.36 -9.91
N PRO A 507 4.71 -19.39 -9.00
CA PRO A 507 5.67 -19.32 -7.90
C PRO A 507 5.71 -20.62 -7.10
N PRO A 508 6.79 -20.89 -6.34
CA PRO A 508 6.81 -22.00 -5.39
C PRO A 508 5.77 -21.78 -4.29
N ARG A 509 5.41 -22.81 -3.52
CA ARG A 509 4.59 -22.61 -2.32
C ARG A 509 5.28 -21.67 -1.33
N LEU A 510 6.54 -21.98 -0.97
CA LEU A 510 7.46 -21.09 -0.28
C LEU A 510 8.81 -21.16 -0.98
N GLY A 511 9.44 -20.01 -1.22
CA GLY A 511 10.78 -19.92 -1.79
C GLY A 511 11.89 -20.07 -0.74
N VAL A 512 13.12 -20.19 -1.19
CA VAL A 512 14.31 -20.31 -0.33
C VAL A 512 14.40 -19.16 0.66
N TYR A 513 14.13 -17.94 0.19
CA TYR A 513 14.14 -16.73 1.02
C TYR A 513 13.06 -16.77 2.11
N ASP A 514 11.86 -17.29 1.84
CA ASP A 514 10.77 -17.33 2.81
C ASP A 514 11.13 -18.20 4.03
N TYR A 515 11.77 -19.34 3.80
CA TYR A 515 12.28 -20.19 4.89
C TYR A 515 13.33 -19.47 5.73
N TYR A 516 14.25 -18.76 5.09
CA TYR A 516 15.25 -17.96 5.77
C TYR A 516 14.64 -16.80 6.55
N ALA A 517 13.70 -16.08 5.97
CA ALA A 517 13.01 -14.97 6.61
C ALA A 517 12.26 -15.42 7.88
N VAL A 518 11.56 -16.58 7.83
CA VAL A 518 10.91 -17.17 9.01
C VAL A 518 11.97 -17.59 10.05
N GLU A 519 13.08 -18.20 9.64
CA GLU A 519 14.17 -18.56 10.57
C GLU A 519 14.70 -17.32 11.28
N TRP A 520 14.99 -16.26 10.54
CA TRP A 520 15.48 -15.00 11.09
C TRP A 520 14.46 -14.34 12.01
N ALA A 521 13.17 -14.28 11.61
CA ALA A 521 12.12 -13.57 12.33
C ALA A 521 11.66 -14.29 13.61
N TYR A 522 11.66 -15.65 13.65
CA TYR A 522 10.94 -16.41 14.67
C TYR A 522 11.77 -17.41 15.46
N LYS A 523 12.97 -17.79 15.01
CA LYS A 523 13.84 -18.71 15.75
C LYS A 523 14.21 -18.14 17.13
N LEU A 524 14.15 -18.99 18.14
CA LEU A 524 14.57 -18.65 19.51
C LEU A 524 16.00 -19.14 19.75
N PHE A 525 16.73 -18.42 20.59
CA PHE A 525 18.12 -18.73 20.91
C PHE A 525 18.25 -19.11 22.39
N PRO A 526 18.92 -20.24 22.72
CA PRO A 526 19.08 -20.67 24.10
C PRO A 526 19.92 -19.65 24.88
N GLY A 527 19.49 -19.34 26.12
CA GLY A 527 20.21 -18.45 27.01
C GLY A 527 20.18 -16.97 26.66
N SER A 528 19.42 -16.55 25.62
CA SER A 528 19.23 -15.14 25.30
C SER A 528 18.55 -14.38 26.44
N LYS A 529 19.13 -13.23 26.81
CA LYS A 529 18.65 -12.37 27.90
C LYS A 529 17.90 -11.13 27.41
N GLY A 530 17.71 -10.99 26.09
CA GLY A 530 17.02 -9.85 25.49
C GLY A 530 17.42 -9.61 24.03
N PHE A 531 16.90 -8.54 23.45
CA PHE A 531 17.04 -8.26 22.02
C PHE A 531 18.50 -8.03 21.57
N GLU A 532 19.39 -7.54 22.44
CA GLU A 532 20.80 -7.32 22.14
C GLU A 532 21.56 -8.65 21.94
N ASP A 533 21.20 -9.69 22.71
CA ASP A 533 21.78 -11.02 22.56
C ASP A 533 21.24 -11.73 21.32
N ASP A 534 19.93 -11.62 21.09
CA ASP A 534 19.30 -12.13 19.85
C ASP A 534 19.93 -11.49 18.62
N ALA A 535 20.15 -10.18 18.62
CA ALA A 535 20.72 -9.45 17.49
C ALA A 535 22.11 -9.96 17.06
N LYS A 536 22.93 -10.42 18.02
CA LYS A 536 24.25 -11.01 17.70
C LYS A 536 24.08 -12.31 16.89
N GLN A 537 23.17 -13.18 17.33
CA GLN A 537 22.91 -14.47 16.67
C GLN A 537 22.26 -14.27 15.30
N LEU A 538 21.31 -13.32 15.20
CA LEU A 538 20.61 -12.97 13.97
C LEU A 538 21.56 -12.37 12.93
N ARG A 539 22.54 -11.55 13.38
CA ARG A 539 23.57 -11.02 12.50
C ARG A 539 24.44 -12.13 11.92
N LEU A 540 24.86 -13.10 12.74
CA LEU A 540 25.62 -14.26 12.26
C LEU A 540 24.81 -15.09 11.26
N LEU A 541 23.50 -15.22 11.46
CA LEU A 541 22.63 -15.90 10.51
C LEU A 541 22.56 -15.15 9.17
N ALA A 542 22.45 -13.82 9.21
CA ALA A 542 22.44 -13.00 8.00
C ALA A 542 23.82 -12.99 7.30
N ASP A 543 24.92 -12.90 8.05
CA ASP A 543 26.28 -12.95 7.51
C ASP A 543 26.57 -14.25 6.76
N LYS A 544 25.98 -15.37 7.20
CA LYS A 544 26.15 -16.69 6.56
C LYS A 544 25.64 -16.71 5.12
N HIS A 545 24.62 -15.93 4.81
CA HIS A 545 23.92 -15.94 3.53
C HIS A 545 24.22 -14.69 2.69
N GLU A 546 25.04 -13.78 3.20
CA GLU A 546 25.38 -12.54 2.52
C GLU A 546 26.12 -12.81 1.20
N GLY A 547 25.66 -12.20 0.10
CA GLY A 547 26.21 -12.40 -1.25
C GLY A 547 25.56 -13.52 -2.05
N ASP A 548 24.74 -14.39 -1.45
CA ASP A 548 23.98 -15.41 -2.17
C ASP A 548 22.67 -14.80 -2.72
N PRO A 549 22.44 -14.81 -4.04
CA PRO A 549 21.24 -14.23 -4.65
C PRO A 549 19.92 -14.79 -4.11
N PHE A 550 19.86 -16.07 -3.75
CA PHE A 550 18.65 -16.71 -3.23
C PHE A 550 18.21 -16.19 -1.85
N TYR A 551 19.11 -15.54 -1.12
CA TYR A 551 18.85 -14.95 0.21
C TYR A 551 18.85 -13.43 0.19
N ARG A 552 18.99 -12.82 -1.00
CA ARG A 552 19.02 -11.37 -1.15
C ARG A 552 17.64 -10.78 -0.91
N TYR A 553 17.62 -9.70 -0.14
CA TYR A 553 16.45 -8.81 0.00
C TYR A 553 16.61 -7.60 -0.91
N GLY A 554 15.57 -7.31 -1.68
CA GLY A 554 15.46 -6.09 -2.50
C GLY A 554 14.15 -5.38 -2.22
N LEU A 555 14.26 -4.16 -1.67
CA LEU A 555 13.11 -3.30 -1.35
C LEU A 555 12.33 -2.92 -2.62
N GLN A 556 11.01 -2.87 -2.53
CA GLN A 556 10.15 -2.34 -3.58
C GLN A 556 10.45 -0.84 -3.83
N GLN A 557 10.71 -0.49 -5.09
CA GLN A 557 11.02 0.87 -5.51
C GLN A 557 9.74 1.57 -5.97
N THR A 558 9.09 2.34 -5.08
CA THR A 558 7.78 2.97 -5.33
C THR A 558 7.88 4.26 -6.17
N GLY A 559 9.04 4.91 -6.21
CA GLY A 559 9.29 6.11 -6.99
C GLY A 559 10.16 5.86 -8.23
N THR A 560 11.21 6.65 -8.40
CA THR A 560 12.18 6.45 -9.48
C THR A 560 12.96 5.16 -9.26
N LYS A 561 12.93 4.26 -10.25
CA LYS A 561 13.60 2.96 -10.17
C LYS A 561 15.03 3.06 -10.69
N TYR A 562 15.97 2.50 -9.93
CA TYR A 562 17.40 2.44 -10.26
C TYR A 562 17.94 1.01 -10.30
N ASP A 563 17.44 0.13 -9.39
CA ASP A 563 17.86 -1.27 -9.34
C ASP A 563 17.03 -2.12 -10.29
N PRO A 564 17.61 -2.58 -11.43
CA PRO A 564 16.88 -3.39 -12.40
C PRO A 564 16.66 -4.83 -11.93
N SER A 565 17.24 -5.23 -10.80
CA SER A 565 17.04 -6.55 -10.18
C SER A 565 16.08 -6.56 -9.01
N ALA A 566 15.35 -5.45 -8.78
CA ALA A 566 14.33 -5.33 -7.74
C ALA A 566 13.13 -4.56 -8.28
N ILE A 567 12.48 -5.14 -9.29
CA ILE A 567 11.35 -4.54 -10.02
C ILE A 567 10.15 -5.47 -9.90
N GLU A 568 8.95 -4.91 -9.85
CA GLU A 568 7.72 -5.67 -9.86
C GLU A 568 7.49 -6.30 -11.25
N GLU A 569 6.94 -7.51 -11.28
CA GLU A 569 6.52 -8.26 -12.46
C GLU A 569 7.65 -8.48 -13.47
N ASP A 570 8.88 -8.63 -12.98
CA ASP A 570 10.00 -9.15 -13.74
C ASP A 570 10.28 -10.62 -13.41
N LEU A 571 11.03 -11.29 -14.24
CA LEU A 571 11.49 -12.66 -14.04
C LEU A 571 12.91 -12.84 -14.55
N GLY A 572 13.70 -13.52 -13.73
CA GLY A 572 15.06 -13.88 -14.09
C GLY A 572 16.07 -12.73 -13.94
N ASP A 573 17.33 -13.07 -14.15
CA ASP A 573 18.49 -12.18 -13.95
C ASP A 573 18.79 -11.25 -15.13
N ASP A 574 18.06 -11.42 -16.26
CA ASP A 574 18.29 -10.68 -17.49
C ASP A 574 16.98 -10.09 -18.06
N PRO A 575 16.64 -8.83 -17.70
CA PRO A 575 15.42 -8.18 -18.19
C PRO A 575 15.30 -8.07 -19.71
N VAL A 576 16.40 -7.94 -20.46
CA VAL A 576 16.36 -7.89 -21.94
C VAL A 576 15.92 -9.24 -22.50
N LYS A 577 16.44 -10.32 -21.94
CA LYS A 577 16.14 -11.69 -22.38
C LYS A 577 14.73 -12.11 -22.01
N SER A 578 14.34 -11.87 -20.75
CA SER A 578 13.00 -12.16 -20.22
C SER A 578 11.94 -11.40 -21.00
N SER A 579 12.14 -10.10 -21.22
CA SER A 579 11.22 -9.25 -21.98
C SER A 579 11.16 -9.66 -23.46
N THR A 580 12.27 -10.16 -24.04
CA THR A 580 12.27 -10.68 -25.42
C THR A 580 11.36 -11.91 -25.53
N TYR A 581 11.46 -12.86 -24.59
CA TYR A 581 10.58 -14.02 -24.53
C TYR A 581 9.12 -13.62 -24.30
N GLY A 582 8.87 -12.70 -23.34
CA GLY A 582 7.55 -12.18 -23.06
C GLY A 582 6.91 -11.52 -24.30
N MET A 583 7.63 -10.64 -25.01
CA MET A 583 7.14 -9.98 -26.23
C MET A 583 6.84 -10.98 -27.36
N GLN A 584 7.60 -12.08 -27.49
CA GLN A 584 7.30 -13.15 -28.44
C GLN A 584 5.98 -13.84 -28.09
N ASN A 585 5.77 -14.14 -26.82
CA ASN A 585 4.55 -14.76 -26.31
C ASN A 585 3.32 -13.86 -26.51
N LEU A 586 3.43 -12.56 -26.19
CA LEU A 586 2.32 -11.61 -26.40
C LEU A 586 1.92 -11.50 -27.87
N ARG A 587 2.88 -11.54 -28.81
CA ARG A 587 2.56 -11.58 -30.28
C ARG A 587 1.77 -12.83 -30.65
N MET A 588 2.10 -13.99 -30.06
CA MET A 588 1.36 -15.23 -30.29
C MET A 588 -0.04 -15.16 -29.69
N ILE A 589 -0.17 -14.68 -28.43
CA ILE A 589 -1.45 -14.52 -27.75
C ILE A 589 -2.34 -13.58 -28.55
N LEU A 590 -1.82 -12.42 -28.95
CA LEU A 590 -2.56 -11.41 -29.72
C LEU A 590 -3.05 -11.94 -31.08
N LYS A 591 -2.22 -12.75 -31.76
CA LYS A 591 -2.60 -13.39 -33.02
C LYS A 591 -3.77 -14.34 -32.87
N ASN A 592 -3.89 -14.98 -31.73
CA ASN A 592 -4.93 -15.97 -31.40
C ASN A 592 -6.11 -15.42 -30.62
N LEU A 593 -6.08 -14.14 -30.21
CA LEU A 593 -7.08 -13.55 -29.32
C LEU A 593 -8.52 -13.71 -29.85
N ASP A 594 -8.75 -13.43 -31.14
CA ASP A 594 -10.06 -13.58 -31.79
C ASP A 594 -10.55 -15.03 -31.86
N HIS A 595 -9.60 -15.99 -31.92
CA HIS A 595 -9.92 -17.43 -31.94
C HIS A 595 -10.17 -17.99 -30.52
N TRP A 596 -9.42 -17.51 -29.52
CA TRP A 596 -9.54 -18.03 -28.16
C TRP A 596 -10.70 -17.39 -27.38
N ILE A 597 -11.07 -16.17 -27.72
CA ILE A 597 -12.17 -15.44 -27.08
C ILE A 597 -13.30 -15.31 -28.10
N GLY A 598 -14.38 -16.06 -27.86
CA GLY A 598 -15.54 -16.11 -28.76
C GLY A 598 -16.34 -14.80 -28.79
N ASP A 599 -17.19 -14.63 -29.77
CA ASP A 599 -18.08 -13.48 -29.87
C ASP A 599 -19.20 -13.54 -28.78
N GLU A 600 -19.51 -14.74 -28.26
CA GLU A 600 -20.44 -14.99 -27.16
C GLU A 600 -19.92 -14.42 -25.82
N ASP A 601 -18.61 -14.28 -25.65
CA ASP A 601 -17.99 -13.69 -24.46
C ASP A 601 -18.13 -12.15 -24.41
N GLY A 602 -18.57 -11.57 -25.51
CA GLY A 602 -18.85 -10.15 -25.67
C GLY A 602 -17.62 -9.31 -26.05
N ASP A 603 -17.86 -8.24 -26.81
CA ASP A 603 -16.82 -7.32 -27.29
C ASP A 603 -16.05 -6.63 -26.14
N SER A 604 -16.69 -6.44 -24.98
CA SER A 604 -16.07 -5.83 -23.79
C SER A 604 -14.93 -6.66 -23.23
N ARG A 605 -15.09 -7.99 -23.15
CA ARG A 605 -14.04 -8.89 -22.61
C ARG A 605 -12.83 -8.96 -23.54
N LYS A 606 -13.09 -9.04 -24.84
CA LYS A 606 -12.02 -9.03 -25.84
C LYS A 606 -11.22 -7.72 -25.83
N ALA A 607 -11.93 -6.58 -25.67
CA ALA A 607 -11.31 -5.26 -25.55
C ALA A 607 -10.46 -5.13 -24.26
N GLU A 608 -10.96 -5.66 -23.16
CA GLU A 608 -10.23 -5.70 -21.89
C GLU A 608 -8.93 -6.50 -22.02
N LEU A 609 -9.00 -7.74 -22.50
CA LEU A 609 -7.81 -8.58 -22.70
C LEU A 609 -6.82 -7.98 -23.71
N TYR A 610 -7.32 -7.28 -24.73
CA TYR A 610 -6.47 -6.54 -25.65
C TYR A 610 -5.70 -5.42 -24.92
N ASN A 611 -6.34 -4.68 -24.03
CA ASN A 611 -5.68 -3.66 -23.20
C ASN A 611 -4.67 -4.29 -22.21
N GLU A 612 -5.00 -5.44 -21.60
CA GLU A 612 -4.09 -6.14 -20.71
C GLU A 612 -2.82 -6.63 -21.43
N ILE A 613 -2.94 -7.13 -22.67
CA ILE A 613 -1.77 -7.46 -23.50
C ILE A 613 -0.88 -6.23 -23.73
N LEU A 614 -1.50 -5.06 -23.93
CA LEU A 614 -0.77 -3.80 -24.10
C LEU A 614 -0.04 -3.37 -22.85
N SER A 615 -0.73 -3.43 -21.72
CA SER A 615 -0.18 -3.12 -20.41
C SER A 615 1.02 -4.03 -20.11
N GLN A 616 0.89 -5.32 -20.36
CA GLN A 616 1.98 -6.28 -20.18
C GLN A 616 3.18 -6.00 -21.10
N ALA A 617 2.93 -5.62 -22.36
CA ALA A 617 4.00 -5.23 -23.30
C ALA A 617 4.74 -3.96 -22.79
N MET A 618 4.02 -2.99 -22.26
CA MET A 618 4.63 -1.79 -21.65
C MET A 618 5.43 -2.12 -20.39
N HIS A 619 5.01 -3.11 -19.59
CA HIS A 619 5.81 -3.60 -18.46
C HIS A 619 7.17 -4.09 -18.90
N TYR A 620 7.22 -4.94 -19.94
CA TYR A 620 8.49 -5.44 -20.46
C TYR A 620 9.41 -4.31 -20.94
N VAL A 621 8.84 -3.29 -21.59
CA VAL A 621 9.61 -2.11 -22.01
C VAL A 621 10.15 -1.33 -20.79
N ARG A 622 9.35 -1.11 -19.76
CA ARG A 622 9.76 -0.41 -18.53
C ARG A 622 10.86 -1.20 -17.81
N ASN A 623 10.72 -2.52 -17.67
CA ASN A 623 11.72 -3.35 -16.98
C ASN A 623 13.09 -3.22 -17.67
N VAL A 624 13.15 -3.30 -18.99
CA VAL A 624 14.41 -3.09 -19.72
C VAL A 624 14.92 -1.66 -19.57
N SER A 625 14.05 -0.64 -19.52
CA SER A 625 14.47 0.75 -19.42
C SER A 625 15.23 1.07 -18.13
N VAL A 626 14.99 0.34 -17.04
CA VAL A 626 15.70 0.52 -15.76
C VAL A 626 17.17 0.09 -15.87
N ASN A 627 17.52 -0.85 -16.72
CA ASN A 627 18.92 -1.23 -16.97
C ASN A 627 19.78 -0.08 -17.51
N VAL A 628 19.18 0.85 -18.25
CA VAL A 628 19.94 1.89 -18.95
C VAL A 628 20.70 2.79 -17.95
N PRO A 629 20.02 3.41 -16.95
CA PRO A 629 20.72 4.12 -15.86
C PRO A 629 21.09 3.18 -14.69
N GLY A 630 20.95 1.87 -14.84
CA GLY A 630 20.81 0.88 -13.78
C GLY A 630 21.94 0.86 -12.76
N ILE A 631 21.57 0.71 -11.50
CA ILE A 631 22.45 0.56 -10.34
C ILE A 631 21.88 -0.54 -9.47
N TYR A 632 22.54 -1.70 -9.41
CA TYR A 632 22.22 -2.75 -8.45
C TYR A 632 22.49 -2.27 -7.03
N LEU A 633 21.50 -2.40 -6.14
CA LEU A 633 21.59 -1.98 -4.75
C LEU A 633 21.62 -3.22 -3.84
N TYR A 634 22.60 -3.28 -2.94
CA TYR A 634 22.78 -4.41 -2.04
C TYR A 634 22.75 -3.97 -0.60
N GLN A 635 22.01 -4.70 0.21
CA GLN A 635 22.06 -4.58 1.66
C GLN A 635 23.21 -5.44 2.15
N THR A 636 24.35 -4.83 2.49
CA THR A 636 25.56 -5.55 2.91
C THR A 636 26.08 -5.04 4.25
N SER A 637 26.70 -5.92 5.02
CA SER A 637 27.39 -5.55 6.24
C SER A 637 28.75 -4.93 5.93
N GLU A 638 29.22 -4.00 6.78
CA GLU A 638 30.55 -3.40 6.62
C GLU A 638 31.69 -4.42 6.67
N LYS A 639 31.46 -5.55 7.35
CA LYS A 639 32.47 -6.61 7.55
C LYS A 639 32.60 -7.56 6.38
N SER A 640 31.62 -7.64 5.50
CA SER A 640 31.62 -8.59 4.38
C SER A 640 32.62 -8.23 3.28
N GLY A 641 32.98 -6.95 3.17
CA GLY A 641 33.78 -6.46 2.04
C GLY A 641 33.02 -6.43 0.70
N LEU A 642 31.73 -6.79 0.71
CA LEU A 642 30.89 -6.73 -0.49
C LEU A 642 30.42 -5.29 -0.74
N PRO A 643 30.28 -4.89 -2.02
CA PRO A 643 29.84 -3.54 -2.36
C PRO A 643 28.37 -3.34 -1.99
N ARG A 644 28.01 -2.13 -1.57
CA ARG A 644 26.61 -1.72 -1.36
C ARG A 644 25.89 -1.39 -2.66
N TYR A 645 26.62 -1.16 -3.74
CA TYR A 645 26.06 -0.94 -5.07
C TYR A 645 27.02 -1.41 -6.16
N LYS A 646 26.45 -1.63 -7.33
CA LYS A 646 27.23 -1.91 -8.55
C LYS A 646 26.48 -1.32 -9.74
N VAL A 647 27.15 -0.49 -10.52
CA VAL A 647 26.52 0.03 -11.75
C VAL A 647 26.36 -1.11 -12.76
N VAL A 648 25.25 -1.11 -13.49
CA VAL A 648 25.02 -2.09 -14.56
C VAL A 648 26.15 -1.99 -15.59
N PRO A 649 26.75 -3.10 -16.01
CA PRO A 649 27.85 -3.08 -16.97
C PRO A 649 27.49 -2.35 -18.26
N LYS A 650 28.38 -1.51 -18.78
CA LYS A 650 28.19 -0.71 -20.00
C LYS A 650 27.62 -1.50 -21.20
N ALA A 651 28.12 -2.73 -21.39
CA ALA A 651 27.62 -3.61 -22.45
C ALA A 651 26.12 -3.93 -22.31
N LYS A 652 25.66 -4.20 -21.08
CA LYS A 652 24.24 -4.48 -20.79
C LYS A 652 23.39 -3.21 -20.91
N GLN A 653 23.90 -2.04 -20.51
CA GLN A 653 23.23 -0.76 -20.70
C GLN A 653 23.02 -0.49 -22.22
N LYS A 654 24.06 -0.66 -23.04
CA LYS A 654 23.98 -0.51 -24.50
C LYS A 654 23.03 -1.51 -25.16
N GLU A 655 23.10 -2.79 -24.76
CA GLU A 655 22.17 -3.83 -25.22
C GLU A 655 20.72 -3.44 -24.92
N SER A 656 20.45 -2.89 -23.73
CA SER A 656 19.12 -2.43 -23.31
C SER A 656 18.63 -1.27 -24.17
N VAL A 657 19.48 -0.29 -24.47
CA VAL A 657 19.14 0.83 -25.37
C VAL A 657 18.83 0.33 -26.78
N GLN A 658 19.63 -0.57 -27.33
CA GLN A 658 19.39 -1.15 -28.66
C GLN A 658 18.06 -1.91 -28.70
N TRP A 659 17.75 -2.67 -27.65
CA TRP A 659 16.48 -3.36 -27.53
C TRP A 659 15.30 -2.37 -27.47
N LEU A 660 15.40 -1.32 -26.67
CA LEU A 660 14.37 -0.27 -26.53
C LEU A 660 14.13 0.46 -27.86
N LEU A 661 15.19 0.85 -28.58
CA LEU A 661 15.10 1.51 -29.89
C LEU A 661 14.45 0.59 -30.95
N LYS A 662 14.72 -0.72 -30.87
CA LYS A 662 14.02 -1.72 -31.70
C LYS A 662 12.53 -1.77 -31.36
N GLN A 663 12.16 -1.81 -30.06
CA GLN A 663 10.74 -1.77 -29.66
C GLN A 663 10.09 -0.44 -30.10
N ALA A 664 10.77 0.70 -29.94
CA ALA A 664 10.28 2.01 -30.38
C ALA A 664 9.82 2.05 -31.84
N ARG A 665 10.47 1.26 -32.70
CA ARG A 665 10.07 1.10 -34.11
C ARG A 665 8.96 0.09 -34.35
N THR A 666 8.92 -0.97 -33.55
CA THR A 666 8.06 -2.14 -33.84
C THR A 666 6.81 -2.18 -32.95
N PHE A 667 6.74 -1.42 -31.89
CA PHE A 667 5.62 -1.49 -30.93
C PHE A 667 4.26 -1.20 -31.58
N ALA A 668 4.18 -0.20 -32.46
CA ALA A 668 2.95 0.12 -33.18
C ALA A 668 2.45 -1.02 -34.09
N THR A 669 3.34 -1.96 -34.50
CA THR A 669 2.98 -3.12 -35.29
C THR A 669 2.42 -4.30 -34.50
N LEU A 670 2.41 -4.19 -33.16
CA LEU A 670 1.72 -5.16 -32.30
C LEU A 670 0.19 -5.03 -32.39
N GLY A 671 -0.34 -3.87 -32.83
CA GLY A 671 -1.76 -3.66 -33.01
C GLY A 671 -2.42 -4.68 -33.93
N ASN A 672 -3.66 -5.05 -33.62
CA ASN A 672 -4.50 -5.91 -34.43
C ASN A 672 -5.64 -5.10 -35.04
N ASP A 673 -5.52 -4.69 -36.29
CA ASP A 673 -6.51 -3.87 -36.98
C ASP A 673 -7.91 -4.51 -37.04
N THR A 674 -8.03 -5.83 -37.00
CA THR A 674 -9.31 -6.55 -37.00
C THR A 674 -10.02 -6.33 -35.68
N ILE A 675 -9.31 -6.45 -34.55
CA ILE A 675 -9.83 -6.21 -33.21
C ILE A 675 -10.10 -4.72 -33.04
N GLU A 676 -9.16 -3.84 -33.42
CA GLU A 676 -9.32 -2.39 -33.25
C GLU A 676 -10.51 -1.80 -34.00
N LYS A 677 -10.92 -2.40 -35.13
CA LYS A 677 -12.14 -2.02 -35.86
C LYS A 677 -13.44 -2.41 -35.15
N LYS A 678 -13.38 -3.44 -34.29
CA LYS A 678 -14.53 -3.89 -33.48
C LYS A 678 -14.63 -3.12 -32.15
N LEU A 679 -13.58 -2.40 -31.74
CA LEU A 679 -13.62 -1.58 -30.50
C LEU A 679 -14.62 -0.43 -30.66
N PRO A 680 -15.26 0.04 -29.56
CA PRO A 680 -16.18 1.17 -29.61
C PRO A 680 -15.55 2.40 -30.27
N PHE A 681 -16.37 3.14 -31.05
CA PHE A 681 -15.91 4.39 -31.68
C PHE A 681 -15.44 5.37 -30.61
N GLY A 682 -14.21 5.90 -30.75
CA GLY A 682 -13.60 6.78 -29.73
C GLY A 682 -12.71 6.01 -28.74
N ALA A 683 -12.72 4.67 -28.71
CA ALA A 683 -11.66 3.93 -28.07
C ALA A 683 -10.34 4.28 -28.78
N ASN A 684 -9.41 4.83 -28.03
CA ASN A 684 -8.09 5.17 -28.55
C ASN A 684 -7.45 3.91 -29.15
N LYS A 685 -6.73 4.05 -30.25
CA LYS A 685 -5.89 2.98 -30.77
C LYS A 685 -4.65 2.84 -29.85
N PRO A 686 -4.72 2.01 -28.80
CA PRO A 686 -3.79 2.12 -27.69
C PRO A 686 -2.36 1.85 -28.14
N PHE A 687 -2.10 0.91 -29.07
CA PHE A 687 -0.75 0.64 -29.55
C PHE A 687 -0.08 1.85 -30.23
N LYS A 688 -0.83 2.68 -30.93
CA LYS A 688 -0.27 3.87 -31.59
C LYS A 688 0.07 4.97 -30.60
N ILE A 689 -0.71 5.08 -29.52
CA ILE A 689 -0.45 6.04 -28.42
C ILE A 689 0.75 5.58 -27.60
N LEU A 690 0.74 4.33 -27.15
CA LEU A 690 1.82 3.75 -26.37
C LEU A 690 3.13 3.64 -27.14
N ALA A 691 3.10 3.53 -28.47
CA ALA A 691 4.31 3.57 -29.29
C ALA A 691 5.12 4.86 -29.06
N ARG A 692 4.47 6.01 -28.82
CA ARG A 692 5.14 7.26 -28.48
C ARG A 692 5.79 7.20 -27.09
N ASP A 693 5.14 6.56 -26.13
CA ASP A 693 5.70 6.40 -24.77
C ASP A 693 6.92 5.47 -24.82
N VAL A 694 6.88 4.39 -25.61
CA VAL A 694 8.04 3.52 -25.85
C VAL A 694 9.20 4.30 -26.52
N GLN A 695 8.89 5.16 -27.49
CA GLN A 695 9.88 6.03 -28.13
C GLN A 695 10.50 6.99 -27.12
N SER A 696 9.69 7.59 -26.25
CA SER A 696 10.17 8.46 -25.17
C SER A 696 11.10 7.70 -24.22
N LEU A 697 10.70 6.55 -23.71
CA LEU A 697 11.53 5.73 -22.81
C LEU A 697 12.87 5.35 -23.43
N ALA A 698 12.90 5.06 -24.74
CA ALA A 698 14.14 4.73 -25.44
C ALA A 698 15.11 5.92 -25.59
N MET A 699 14.63 7.16 -25.54
CA MET A 699 15.40 8.36 -25.86
C MET A 699 15.62 9.34 -24.68
N MET A 700 15.00 9.11 -23.49
CA MET A 700 15.01 10.06 -22.37
C MET A 700 15.93 9.68 -21.20
N ALA A 701 16.88 8.77 -21.38
CA ALA A 701 17.67 8.28 -20.24
C ALA A 701 18.87 9.17 -19.85
N THR A 702 19.13 10.27 -20.57
CA THR A 702 20.36 11.07 -20.44
C THR A 702 20.61 11.56 -19.01
N SER A 703 19.60 12.17 -18.36
CA SER A 703 19.73 12.71 -17.00
C SER A 703 19.96 11.61 -15.96
N LYS A 704 19.32 10.46 -16.11
CA LYS A 704 19.48 9.33 -15.19
C LYS A 704 20.85 8.66 -15.34
N LEU A 705 21.37 8.54 -16.57
CA LEU A 705 22.71 8.03 -16.85
C LEU A 705 23.82 8.87 -16.21
N ALA A 706 23.61 10.18 -16.01
CA ALA A 706 24.58 11.04 -15.34
C ALA A 706 24.92 10.51 -13.94
N ILE A 707 23.97 9.88 -13.25
CA ILE A 707 24.14 9.34 -11.92
C ILE A 707 25.00 8.05 -11.93
N SER A 708 24.61 7.09 -12.76
CA SER A 708 25.38 5.84 -12.90
C SER A 708 26.80 6.12 -13.36
N TYR A 709 26.97 7.06 -14.28
CA TYR A 709 28.30 7.50 -14.76
C TYR A 709 29.12 8.25 -13.69
N TYR A 710 28.47 9.03 -12.82
CA TYR A 710 29.13 9.65 -11.68
C TYR A 710 29.65 8.61 -10.66
N LEU A 711 28.86 7.54 -10.44
CA LEU A 711 29.24 6.46 -9.53
C LEU A 711 30.32 5.54 -10.12
N ASP A 712 30.33 5.36 -11.45
CA ASP A 712 31.31 4.56 -12.18
C ASP A 712 31.55 5.16 -13.57
N SER A 713 32.67 5.89 -13.72
CA SER A 713 33.04 6.56 -14.98
C SER A 713 33.38 5.60 -16.12
N THR A 714 33.47 4.30 -15.86
CA THR A 714 33.65 3.26 -16.91
C THR A 714 32.32 2.77 -17.51
N SER A 715 31.19 3.19 -16.88
CA SER A 715 29.84 2.83 -17.33
C SER A 715 29.45 3.64 -18.61
N TYR A 716 28.22 3.46 -19.06
CA TYR A 716 27.69 4.15 -20.25
C TYR A 716 27.54 5.64 -19.97
N SER A 717 28.32 6.47 -20.65
CA SER A 717 28.27 7.91 -20.43
C SER A 717 27.05 8.55 -21.10
N PRO A 718 26.52 9.66 -20.58
CA PRO A 718 25.42 10.40 -21.20
C PRO A 718 25.71 10.82 -22.66
N ILE A 719 26.93 11.21 -22.96
CA ILE A 719 27.33 11.64 -24.33
C ILE A 719 27.37 10.45 -25.30
N GLU A 720 27.90 9.30 -24.87
CA GLU A 720 27.89 8.08 -25.70
C GLU A 720 26.44 7.61 -25.98
N TYR A 721 25.57 7.71 -24.96
CA TYR A 721 24.16 7.39 -25.13
C TYR A 721 23.50 8.32 -26.15
N MET A 722 23.71 9.61 -26.07
CA MET A 722 23.14 10.57 -27.03
C MET A 722 23.67 10.35 -28.44
N GLU A 723 24.94 9.96 -28.61
CA GLU A 723 25.49 9.60 -29.92
C GLU A 723 24.85 8.33 -30.49
N ASP A 724 24.76 7.26 -29.67
CA ASP A 724 24.14 5.99 -30.09
C ASP A 724 22.66 6.18 -30.50
N VAL A 725 21.88 6.99 -29.71
CA VAL A 725 20.49 7.34 -30.04
C VAL A 725 20.42 8.21 -31.30
N TYR A 726 21.30 9.19 -31.47
CA TYR A 726 21.35 10.04 -32.66
C TYR A 726 21.62 9.22 -33.92
N GLN A 727 22.63 8.34 -33.85
CA GLN A 727 22.98 7.46 -34.96
C GLN A 727 21.86 6.50 -35.31
N ASP A 728 21.17 5.97 -34.33
CA ASP A 728 20.03 5.05 -34.57
C ASP A 728 18.83 5.80 -35.20
N VAL A 729 18.45 6.97 -34.69
CA VAL A 729 17.27 7.75 -35.12
C VAL A 729 17.50 8.41 -36.48
N PHE A 730 18.71 8.93 -36.75
CA PHE A 730 19.04 9.64 -37.99
C PHE A 730 19.96 8.85 -38.91
N GLY A 731 20.34 7.61 -38.63
CA GLY A 731 21.28 6.83 -39.44
C GLY A 731 20.86 6.66 -40.90
N LYS A 732 19.57 6.51 -41.18
CA LYS A 732 19.05 6.48 -42.56
C LYS A 732 19.20 7.85 -43.21
N THR A 733 18.95 8.95 -42.50
CA THR A 733 19.13 10.33 -42.99
C THR A 733 20.60 10.61 -43.31
N ILE A 734 21.49 10.25 -42.37
CA ILE A 734 22.95 10.36 -42.54
C ILE A 734 23.44 9.59 -43.76
N ALA A 735 22.86 8.40 -44.03
CA ALA A 735 23.19 7.58 -45.17
C ALA A 735 22.50 8.01 -46.48
N GLY A 736 21.77 9.12 -46.52
CA GLY A 736 21.04 9.61 -47.68
C GLY A 736 19.88 8.73 -48.14
N LYS A 737 19.34 7.88 -47.24
CA LYS A 737 18.22 6.98 -47.59
C LYS A 737 16.89 7.71 -47.41
N GLU A 738 16.00 7.60 -48.40
CA GLU A 738 14.68 8.24 -48.38
C GLU A 738 13.53 7.30 -47.94
N ASN A 739 13.80 6.01 -47.69
CA ASN A 739 12.81 4.99 -47.32
C ASN A 739 12.59 4.93 -45.81
N LEU A 740 12.19 6.06 -45.19
CA LEU A 740 11.85 6.12 -43.78
C LEU A 740 10.45 5.58 -43.52
N SER A 741 10.31 4.77 -42.46
CA SER A 741 9.02 4.29 -41.99
C SER A 741 8.30 5.41 -41.20
N VAL A 742 6.98 5.22 -41.00
CA VAL A 742 6.20 6.11 -40.14
C VAL A 742 6.79 6.19 -38.71
N ALA A 743 7.31 5.07 -38.18
CA ALA A 743 7.98 5.02 -36.90
C ALA A 743 9.28 5.86 -36.89
N ASP A 744 10.11 5.75 -37.95
CA ASP A 744 11.33 6.57 -38.07
C ASP A 744 10.99 8.08 -38.06
N LEU A 745 9.99 8.51 -38.84
CA LEU A 745 9.54 9.90 -38.89
C LEU A 745 8.99 10.35 -37.52
N SER A 746 8.27 9.48 -36.81
CA SER A 746 7.77 9.77 -35.45
C SER A 746 8.91 9.94 -34.44
N MET A 747 9.89 9.03 -34.45
CA MET A 747 11.07 9.08 -33.60
C MET A 747 11.90 10.34 -33.83
N GLN A 748 12.12 10.73 -35.11
CA GLN A 748 12.84 11.96 -35.46
C GLN A 748 12.14 13.22 -34.92
N ARG A 749 10.80 13.29 -35.02
CA ARG A 749 10.02 14.39 -34.46
C ARG A 749 10.15 14.45 -32.93
N LEU A 750 10.01 13.33 -32.29
CA LEU A 750 10.09 13.23 -30.83
C LEU A 750 11.50 13.58 -30.33
N TYR A 751 12.55 13.12 -31.03
CA TYR A 751 13.93 13.47 -30.70
C TYR A 751 14.15 14.99 -30.69
N VAL A 752 13.61 15.70 -31.70
CA VAL A 752 13.67 17.17 -31.75
C VAL A 752 12.87 17.82 -30.61
N ASP A 753 11.69 17.27 -30.25
CA ASP A 753 10.91 17.76 -29.11
C ASP A 753 11.70 17.60 -27.78
N LEU A 754 12.39 16.47 -27.58
CA LEU A 754 13.23 16.23 -26.40
C LEU A 754 14.46 17.15 -26.33
N LEU A 755 15.09 17.44 -27.46
CA LEU A 755 16.16 18.44 -27.49
C LEU A 755 15.64 19.84 -27.09
N GLN A 756 14.41 20.18 -27.48
CA GLN A 756 13.78 21.45 -27.12
C GLN A 756 13.56 21.61 -25.63
N GLU A 757 13.05 20.56 -24.96
CA GLU A 757 12.79 20.61 -23.51
C GLU A 757 14.06 20.98 -22.75
N GLY A 758 15.20 20.36 -23.09
CA GLY A 758 16.47 20.67 -22.44
C GLY A 758 17.01 22.08 -22.68
N VAL A 759 16.83 22.62 -23.88
CA VAL A 759 17.22 24.01 -24.18
C VAL A 759 16.29 25.04 -23.50
N SER A 760 15.01 24.67 -23.29
CA SER A 760 14.04 25.51 -22.58
C SER A 760 14.38 25.66 -21.10
N ASP A 761 14.87 24.60 -20.47
CA ASP A 761 15.29 24.64 -19.06
C ASP A 761 16.49 25.58 -18.81
N MET A 762 17.36 25.77 -19.81
CA MET A 762 18.47 26.76 -19.72
C MET A 762 17.98 28.20 -19.64
N LYS A 763 16.77 28.50 -20.10
CA LYS A 763 16.17 29.85 -20.05
C LYS A 763 15.50 30.18 -18.71
N GLN A 764 15.24 29.17 -17.88
CA GLN A 764 14.80 29.38 -16.50
C GLN A 764 16.03 29.44 -15.61
N ALA A 765 16.34 30.62 -15.09
CA ALA A 765 17.43 30.78 -14.12
C ALA A 765 17.18 29.81 -12.95
N PRO A 766 18.18 29.00 -12.54
CA PRO A 766 18.02 28.13 -11.40
C PRO A 766 17.64 28.98 -10.18
N ASN A 767 16.63 28.53 -9.43
CA ASN A 767 16.26 29.14 -8.17
C ASN A 767 17.40 28.91 -7.18
N VAL A 768 18.28 29.91 -7.05
CA VAL A 768 19.58 29.90 -6.34
C VAL A 768 19.40 29.79 -4.80
N HIS A 769 18.18 29.71 -4.29
CA HIS A 769 17.93 29.71 -2.85
C HIS A 769 18.20 28.41 -2.12
N ASN A 770 18.57 27.31 -2.80
CA ASN A 770 18.85 26.00 -2.17
C ASN A 770 20.26 25.44 -2.39
N LEU A 771 21.21 26.27 -2.83
CA LEU A 771 22.63 25.88 -2.90
C LEU A 771 23.30 26.05 -1.53
N GLN A 772 23.00 25.20 -0.57
CA GLN A 772 23.95 24.84 0.46
C GLN A 772 24.95 23.85 -0.16
N SER A 773 26.17 24.36 -0.37
CA SER A 773 27.32 23.63 -0.91
C SER A 773 27.74 22.49 0.03
N GLY A 774 27.07 21.35 -0.06
CA GLY A 774 27.58 20.10 0.46
C GLY A 774 28.22 19.31 -0.67
N VAL A 775 29.45 18.89 -0.51
CA VAL A 775 30.09 17.91 -1.41
C VAL A 775 29.22 16.65 -1.37
N VAL A 776 28.49 16.39 -2.44
CA VAL A 776 27.67 15.18 -2.56
C VAL A 776 28.61 14.02 -2.79
N SER A 777 28.80 13.20 -1.77
CA SER A 777 29.61 11.99 -1.91
C SER A 777 28.77 10.85 -2.51
N ALA A 778 29.42 9.90 -3.21
CA ALA A 778 28.75 8.70 -3.69
C ALA A 778 28.03 7.94 -2.55
N ASN A 779 28.59 7.96 -1.33
CA ASN A 779 27.95 7.37 -0.16
C ASN A 779 26.62 8.02 0.21
N ASN A 780 26.50 9.35 0.06
CA ASN A 780 25.25 10.06 0.34
C ASN A 780 24.19 9.71 -0.70
N ILE A 781 24.55 9.57 -1.98
CA ILE A 781 23.66 9.12 -3.04
C ILE A 781 23.15 7.71 -2.73
N ILE A 782 24.05 6.77 -2.46
CA ILE A 782 23.69 5.39 -2.19
C ILE A 782 22.90 5.26 -0.90
N THR A 783 23.24 5.99 0.16
CA THR A 783 22.47 6.03 1.39
C THR A 783 21.05 6.55 1.13
N SER A 784 20.90 7.59 0.32
CA SER A 784 19.57 8.10 -0.08
C SER A 784 18.76 7.09 -0.90
N LEU A 785 19.39 6.36 -1.83
CA LEU A 785 18.75 5.31 -2.62
C LEU A 785 18.35 4.10 -1.77
N LEU A 786 19.17 3.72 -0.79
CA LEU A 786 18.89 2.61 0.13
C LEU A 786 17.87 2.98 1.23
N GLN A 787 17.79 4.25 1.59
CA GLN A 787 16.82 4.79 2.56
C GLN A 787 15.51 5.23 1.91
N GLN A 788 15.24 4.85 0.65
CA GLN A 788 13.93 5.06 0.07
C GLN A 788 12.87 4.48 1.00
N LYS A 789 12.15 5.33 1.58
CA LYS A 789 11.25 5.30 2.73
C LYS A 789 10.58 3.94 3.00
N GLU A 790 11.04 3.28 4.02
CA GLU A 790 10.34 2.18 4.69
C GLU A 790 8.94 2.59 5.19
N ALA A 791 8.69 3.86 5.44
CA ALA A 791 7.41 4.37 5.95
C ALA A 791 6.26 4.34 4.91
N ASP A 792 6.55 4.46 3.61
CA ASP A 792 5.51 4.41 2.58
C ASP A 792 5.12 2.97 2.20
N VAL A 793 5.98 2.00 2.47
CA VAL A 793 5.74 0.59 2.15
C VAL A 793 4.69 -0.05 3.07
N GLU A 794 4.57 0.41 4.31
CA GLU A 794 3.51 -0.08 5.22
C GLU A 794 2.09 0.22 4.74
N GLN A 795 1.95 1.28 3.97
CA GLN A 795 0.65 1.71 3.45
C GLN A 795 0.37 1.18 2.04
N THR A 796 1.39 0.70 1.34
CA THR A 796 1.28 0.11 0.00
C THR A 796 1.28 -1.42 0.00
N ALA A 797 0.93 -2.06 1.12
CA ALA A 797 0.65 -3.50 1.18
C ALA A 797 -0.60 -3.90 0.35
N CYS A 798 -0.76 -3.23 -0.78
CA CYS A 798 -1.77 -3.47 -1.80
C CYS A 798 -1.13 -4.35 -2.87
N CYS A 799 -1.29 -5.65 -2.73
CA CYS A 799 -0.41 -6.63 -3.33
C CYS A 799 -0.65 -6.89 -4.80
N TYR A 800 -1.80 -6.51 -5.36
CA TYR A 800 -2.20 -7.01 -6.67
C TYR A 800 -2.83 -5.95 -7.57
N LEU A 801 -2.33 -4.71 -7.50
CA LEU A 801 -2.78 -3.68 -8.42
C LEU A 801 -2.30 -3.97 -9.84
N THR A 802 -3.22 -3.98 -10.78
CA THR A 802 -2.92 -3.94 -12.21
C THR A 802 -2.34 -2.58 -12.62
N ASP A 803 -1.69 -2.47 -13.77
CA ASP A 803 -1.22 -1.15 -14.26
C ASP A 803 -2.34 -0.14 -14.44
N LYS A 804 -3.54 -0.62 -14.76
CA LYS A 804 -4.75 0.20 -14.82
C LYS A 804 -5.12 0.75 -13.44
N GLN A 805 -4.95 -0.04 -12.39
CA GLN A 805 -5.13 0.36 -11.02
C GLN A 805 -3.93 1.12 -10.47
N ARG A 806 -2.71 0.92 -10.97
CA ARG A 806 -1.58 1.80 -10.67
C ARG A 806 -1.77 3.20 -11.25
N GLY A 807 -2.33 3.33 -12.45
CA GLY A 807 -2.81 4.61 -12.97
C GLY A 807 -3.97 5.20 -12.15
N LEU A 808 -4.82 4.36 -11.58
CA LEU A 808 -5.86 4.70 -10.62
C LEU A 808 -5.31 4.77 -9.19
N SER A 809 -4.27 4.04 -8.80
CA SER A 809 -3.70 4.03 -7.46
C SER A 809 -2.63 5.11 -7.25
N GLU A 810 -1.95 5.57 -8.24
CA GLU A 810 -1.42 6.93 -8.20
C GLU A 810 -2.55 7.94 -7.96
N ASP A 811 -3.76 7.61 -8.42
CA ASP A 811 -5.01 8.33 -8.17
C ASP A 811 -5.84 7.79 -6.99
N THR A 812 -5.73 6.53 -6.55
CA THR A 812 -6.46 5.88 -5.44
C THR A 812 -5.64 5.57 -4.21
N HIS A 813 -4.41 6.02 -4.09
CA HIS A 813 -3.82 6.33 -2.79
C HIS A 813 -4.64 7.40 -2.05
N PHE A 814 -5.91 7.33 -2.30
CA PHE A 814 -6.98 8.23 -1.94
C PHE A 814 -7.14 8.39 -0.45
N LEU A 815 -6.73 7.42 0.30
CA LEU A 815 -6.97 7.38 1.71
C LEU A 815 -5.66 7.21 2.49
N ASN A 816 -4.54 7.10 1.82
CA ASN A 816 -3.24 7.17 2.44
C ASN A 816 -2.89 8.64 2.69
N PHE A 817 -3.25 9.10 3.89
CA PHE A 817 -2.57 10.21 4.50
C PHE A 817 -1.14 9.77 4.82
N GLY A 818 -0.34 9.59 3.79
CA GLY A 818 1.07 9.68 3.91
C GLY A 818 1.33 11.03 4.57
N ASN A 819 1.94 11.04 5.74
CA ASN A 819 2.60 12.24 6.19
C ASN A 819 3.32 12.79 4.97
N GLY A 820 2.96 14.00 4.54
CA GLY A 820 3.48 14.63 3.33
C GLY A 820 4.96 14.96 3.45
N TYR A 821 5.76 13.94 3.55
CA TYR A 821 7.14 14.00 3.15
C TYR A 821 7.09 13.83 1.64
N GLY A 822 7.02 14.98 0.94
CA GLY A 822 7.40 15.01 -0.46
C GLY A 822 8.66 14.19 -0.59
N GLU A 823 8.76 13.31 -1.61
CA GLU A 823 10.03 12.67 -1.93
C GLU A 823 11.06 13.79 -1.92
N PRO A 824 12.16 13.69 -1.16
CA PRO A 824 13.23 14.67 -1.29
C PRO A 824 13.63 14.58 -2.75
N GLU A 825 13.38 15.63 -3.51
CA GLU A 825 13.97 15.77 -4.85
C GLU A 825 15.44 15.47 -4.67
N PRO A 826 15.99 14.49 -5.38
CA PRO A 826 17.37 14.12 -5.17
C PRO A 826 18.24 15.34 -5.49
N LEU A 827 18.86 15.93 -4.45
CA LEU A 827 19.77 17.09 -4.50
C LEU A 827 20.88 16.97 -5.55
N TRP A 828 21.09 15.78 -6.09
CA TRP A 828 22.13 15.40 -7.01
C TRP A 828 21.77 15.57 -8.51
N GLY A 829 20.49 15.73 -8.84
CA GLY A 829 20.09 15.97 -10.23
C GLY A 829 20.66 17.27 -10.83
N THR A 830 20.99 18.25 -10.00
CA THR A 830 21.48 19.56 -10.47
C THR A 830 23.01 19.65 -10.60
N THR A 831 23.77 18.86 -9.83
CA THR A 831 25.26 18.99 -9.81
C THR A 831 25.98 18.05 -10.79
N VAL A 832 25.39 16.91 -11.15
CA VAL A 832 25.98 15.93 -12.08
C VAL A 832 25.29 15.91 -13.44
N ASN A 833 24.12 16.54 -13.58
CA ASN A 833 23.33 16.51 -14.79
C ASN A 833 23.77 17.60 -15.77
N ARG A 834 24.48 17.21 -16.84
CA ARG A 834 24.87 18.08 -17.98
C ARG A 834 23.97 17.85 -19.19
N THR A 835 22.75 17.40 -19.00
CA THR A 835 21.83 17.02 -20.09
C THR A 835 21.59 18.18 -21.04
N SER A 836 21.38 19.39 -20.51
CA SER A 836 21.07 20.56 -21.32
C SER A 836 22.24 20.96 -22.25
N GLU A 837 23.49 20.81 -21.78
CA GLU A 837 24.69 21.09 -22.60
C GLU A 837 24.76 20.12 -23.79
N PHE A 838 24.56 18.83 -23.53
CA PHE A 838 24.59 17.81 -24.58
C PHE A 838 23.40 17.96 -25.55
N GLN A 839 22.23 18.33 -25.06
CA GLN A 839 21.06 18.58 -25.91
C GLN A 839 21.30 19.77 -26.87
N LEU A 840 21.96 20.83 -26.39
CA LEU A 840 22.33 21.95 -27.23
C LEU A 840 23.31 21.55 -28.34
N GLU A 841 24.36 20.77 -27.99
CA GLU A 841 25.34 20.27 -28.95
C GLU A 841 24.66 19.39 -30.04
N TYR A 842 23.79 18.48 -29.64
CA TYR A 842 23.08 17.61 -30.61
C TYR A 842 22.02 18.36 -31.40
N ALA A 843 21.40 19.41 -30.86
CA ALA A 843 20.53 20.31 -31.65
C ALA A 843 21.27 20.99 -32.76
N GLN A 844 22.49 21.51 -32.50
CA GLN A 844 23.34 22.13 -33.51
C GLN A 844 23.84 21.10 -34.56
N LYS A 845 24.29 19.95 -34.10
CA LYS A 845 24.71 18.82 -34.96
C LYS A 845 23.59 18.35 -35.94
N LEU A 846 22.38 18.23 -35.43
CA LEU A 846 21.21 17.86 -36.21
C LEU A 846 20.81 18.96 -37.20
N LEU A 847 20.85 20.23 -36.78
CA LEU A 847 20.56 21.34 -37.68
C LEU A 847 21.50 21.36 -38.87
N SER A 848 22.79 21.19 -38.67
CA SER A 848 23.79 21.09 -39.71
C SER A 848 23.53 19.91 -40.68
N LEU A 849 23.18 18.76 -40.14
CA LEU A 849 22.80 17.58 -40.97
C LEU A 849 21.57 17.88 -41.84
N LEU A 850 20.53 18.50 -41.31
CA LEU A 850 19.33 18.81 -42.08
C LEU A 850 19.56 19.84 -43.14
N GLU A 851 20.31 20.90 -42.85
CA GLU A 851 20.67 21.96 -43.86
C GLU A 851 21.43 21.37 -45.06
N THR A 852 22.32 20.41 -44.82
CA THR A 852 23.06 19.73 -45.93
C THR A 852 22.22 18.68 -46.65
N THR A 853 21.24 18.05 -45.98
CA THR A 853 20.44 16.96 -46.54
C THR A 853 19.24 17.46 -47.37
N ILE A 854 18.52 18.49 -46.90
CA ILE A 854 17.26 18.98 -47.50
C ILE A 854 17.39 19.32 -49.00
N PRO A 855 18.49 19.94 -49.50
CA PRO A 855 18.64 20.21 -50.92
C PRO A 855 18.66 18.97 -51.79
N HIS A 856 19.11 17.83 -51.28
CA HIS A 856 19.32 16.57 -52.01
C HIS A 856 18.15 15.56 -51.89
N VAL A 857 17.11 15.88 -51.09
CA VAL A 857 15.93 15.00 -50.91
C VAL A 857 15.01 15.13 -52.13
N SER A 858 14.71 14.00 -52.77
CA SER A 858 13.83 13.94 -53.94
C SER A 858 12.36 13.79 -53.60
N THR A 859 12.06 13.10 -52.45
CA THR A 859 10.70 12.80 -51.99
C THR A 859 10.05 14.03 -51.33
N PRO A 860 8.95 14.59 -51.88
CA PRO A 860 8.35 15.84 -51.38
C PRO A 860 7.93 15.75 -49.92
N ASP A 861 7.31 14.66 -49.47
CA ASP A 861 6.85 14.44 -48.12
C ASP A 861 8.01 14.39 -47.11
N LEU A 862 9.10 13.72 -47.47
CA LEU A 862 10.29 13.63 -46.64
C LEU A 862 10.99 14.99 -46.56
N LYS A 863 11.04 15.73 -47.69
CA LYS A 863 11.58 17.09 -47.73
C LYS A 863 10.79 18.02 -46.78
N ALA A 864 9.47 17.97 -46.82
CA ALA A 864 8.60 18.72 -45.94
C ALA A 864 8.79 18.35 -44.45
N HIS A 865 9.01 17.06 -44.17
CA HIS A 865 9.34 16.59 -42.81
C HIS A 865 10.64 17.20 -42.30
N TYR A 866 11.72 17.12 -43.10
CA TYR A 866 13.02 17.69 -42.67
C TYR A 866 12.99 19.24 -42.56
N MET A 867 12.28 19.94 -43.44
CA MET A 867 12.07 21.41 -43.31
C MET A 867 11.30 21.77 -42.01
N LEU A 868 10.34 20.91 -41.57
CA LEU A 868 9.66 21.12 -40.30
C LEU A 868 10.61 20.97 -39.11
N LEU A 869 11.47 19.93 -39.12
CA LEU A 869 12.47 19.72 -38.07
C LEU A 869 13.48 20.85 -38.00
N GLU A 870 14.00 21.26 -39.17
CA GLU A 870 14.92 22.40 -39.30
C GLU A 870 14.32 23.69 -38.72
N LYS A 871 13.08 24.02 -39.09
CA LYS A 871 12.38 25.21 -38.62
C LYS A 871 12.20 25.15 -37.09
N ARG A 872 11.90 23.98 -36.51
CA ARG A 872 11.82 23.82 -35.04
C ARG A 872 13.17 24.05 -34.37
N LEU A 873 14.25 23.42 -34.85
CA LEU A 873 15.60 23.59 -34.32
C LEU A 873 16.06 25.04 -34.39
N LYS A 874 15.87 25.74 -35.52
CA LYS A 874 16.19 27.17 -35.67
C LYS A 874 15.43 28.08 -34.69
N LYS A 875 14.21 27.66 -34.31
CA LYS A 875 13.44 28.38 -33.27
C LYS A 875 14.01 28.15 -31.87
N TYR A 876 14.58 26.98 -31.59
CA TYR A 876 15.16 26.66 -30.28
C TYR A 876 16.51 27.32 -30.04
N LEU A 877 17.33 27.30 -31.08
CA LEU A 877 18.69 27.79 -31.04
C LEU A 877 18.81 29.34 -31.10
N LYS A 878 17.69 30.04 -31.43
CA LYS A 878 17.51 31.51 -31.27
C LYS A 878 17.09 31.83 -29.83
#